data_3ab7089cd02cab2db1fd74a21980024a
#
_entry.id   3ab7089cd02cab2db1fd74a21980024a
#
_cell.length_a   1.000
_cell.length_b   1.000
_cell.length_c   1.000
_cell.angle_alpha   90.00
_cell.angle_beta   90.00
_cell.angle_gamma   90.00
#
_symmetry.space_group_name_H-M   'P 1'
#
loop_
_entity.id
_entity.type
_entity.pdbx_description
1 polymer ?
#
loop_
_entity_poly.entity_id
_entity_poly.type
_entity_poly.pdbx_seq_one_letter_code
_entity_poly.pdbx_strand_id
1 'polypeptide(L)'
;MKKTFKIIGIIFAILLVIMIVLPFAFQGKIKDIVKSEGNKMINGSFDFNTLNISLFKNFPKASISLKDFWLKGSDEFENDTLIQAKEVTGVIDLLSLFGDEYDISKIEVKDTQLKAIILPDGKVNWDILKDDDAAEEIEEVTEESSFNIQLKKLSLKNIHIIYDDQAGNQWAGISNFNAIASGNLSDDFTTIQFKGDIENLSYRTGNLMVLNNANIEAQMNIDADLKNSKFTLKENKIRLNAIQADLDGWVALLDDATEMDIKLNTNKVGFKELLSLIPAIYTTDFKKLKTDGEASLTAFAKGKLTDNLIPQFKAEIQVNDAQFQYPSLPAGVDQINVHAIIENPGGNADLTKIAIQPLSFRMAGNPFNLTANIKTPVSDAAFSAQAKGTIDLGVIEQVYPLDNMDLNGIINADLNLIGRMSYIEREQYDKIQAAGNIKLTDMKLMLPSLPEVNINQSTLTFTPQYLNLSETTAQIGKSDVTLDSRLENYLSYVFKGDKIKGNVNLRSNHLNLNDFISPEEEEAETQEEDSVALQAFDVPKNIDFTMTANLKEVLLNKMTFANVQGNLRINNQKIDMSNLSLNGMGGTIGMNASYSTALSASTPKVEGSFNLTDLSFTETYQALDMVKQLAPIFENLKGSFSGNINIETLLNEELSPIFESTQGKGGLSTKDLSLSNVDIIDKIATAIKKPELKNMQVQDMNLAFEIENGRLSTQPFDIKLGNYVMNLSGSTGLDQTIDYSGKIKLPDSAGKIGDYTTLDLKIGGTFQSPSIGIDAESMAKQATEKLVDKAKDKLSEKLGLKKDSTQINDSTTKDTVETSIEEQVTEKALDLIKKKLKK
;
A
#
# COMPACT_ATOMS: atom_id res chain seq x y z
N MET A 1 -16.81 -77.90 39.36
CA MET A 1 -17.22 -76.54 39.05
C MET A 1 -16.60 -75.44 39.95
N LYS A 2 -16.72 -75.47 41.28
CA LYS A 2 -16.14 -74.37 42.13
C LYS A 2 -14.61 -74.24 42.07
N LYS A 3 -13.80 -75.25 41.83
CA LYS A 3 -12.34 -75.21 41.67
C LYS A 3 -11.94 -74.58 40.30
N THR A 4 -12.67 -74.99 39.24
CA THR A 4 -12.44 -74.45 37.90
C THR A 4 -12.72 -72.98 37.81
N PHE A 5 -13.80 -72.51 38.43
CA PHE A 5 -14.08 -71.04 38.52
C PHE A 5 -13.03 -70.21 39.30
N LYS A 6 -12.46 -70.79 40.36
CA LYS A 6 -11.35 -70.15 41.08
C LYS A 6 -10.09 -70.12 40.30
N ILE A 7 -9.74 -71.16 39.53
CA ILE A 7 -8.57 -71.19 38.67
C ILE A 7 -8.74 -70.15 37.54
N ILE A 8 -9.91 -70.11 36.87
CA ILE A 8 -10.25 -69.11 35.85
C ILE A 8 -10.18 -67.70 36.47
N GLY A 9 -10.69 -67.43 37.63
CA GLY A 9 -10.61 -66.16 38.33
C GLY A 9 -9.19 -65.76 38.68
N ILE A 10 -8.32 -66.70 39.08
CA ILE A 10 -6.91 -66.41 39.32
C ILE A 10 -6.16 -66.10 38.02
N ILE A 11 -6.37 -66.84 36.96
CA ILE A 11 -5.83 -66.62 35.64
C ILE A 11 -6.24 -65.20 35.10
N PHE A 12 -7.54 -64.87 35.26
CA PHE A 12 -8.06 -63.57 34.88
C PHE A 12 -7.44 -62.43 35.71
N ALA A 13 -7.27 -62.62 37.04
CA ALA A 13 -6.62 -61.69 37.92
C ALA A 13 -5.14 -61.50 37.58
N ILE A 14 -4.40 -62.52 37.23
CA ILE A 14 -3.02 -62.54 36.82
C ILE A 14 -2.93 -61.76 35.42
N LEU A 15 -3.82 -62.12 34.53
CA LEU A 15 -3.88 -61.47 33.20
C LEU A 15 -4.18 -59.97 33.33
N LEU A 16 -5.05 -59.60 34.25
CA LEU A 16 -5.38 -58.19 34.54
C LEU A 16 -4.20 -57.46 35.19
N VAL A 17 -3.45 -58.10 36.07
CA VAL A 17 -2.20 -57.54 36.67
C VAL A 17 -1.13 -57.35 35.58
N ILE A 18 -0.93 -58.34 34.70
CA ILE A 18 0.00 -58.25 33.57
C ILE A 18 -0.39 -57.08 32.66
N MET A 19 -1.67 -56.93 32.31
CA MET A 19 -2.16 -55.83 31.48
C MET A 19 -1.92 -54.45 32.11
N ILE A 20 -1.86 -54.33 33.43
CA ILE A 20 -1.56 -53.09 34.13
C ILE A 20 -0.05 -52.86 34.23
N VAL A 21 0.75 -53.88 34.61
CA VAL A 21 2.17 -53.74 34.94
C VAL A 21 3.06 -53.68 33.69
N LEU A 22 2.75 -54.46 32.63
CA LEU A 22 3.56 -54.55 31.42
C LEU A 22 3.77 -53.20 30.73
N PRO A 23 2.75 -52.34 30.54
CA PRO A 23 2.94 -50.98 29.93
C PRO A 23 3.95 -50.15 30.70
N PHE A 24 3.89 -50.15 32.05
CA PHE A 24 4.81 -49.34 32.86
C PHE A 24 6.24 -49.86 32.83
N ALA A 25 6.45 -51.17 32.70
CA ALA A 25 7.78 -51.77 32.68
C ALA A 25 8.56 -51.48 31.37
N PHE A 26 7.86 -51.33 30.25
CA PHE A 26 8.49 -51.17 28.92
C PHE A 26 8.39 -49.75 28.36
N GLN A 27 7.57 -48.87 28.93
CA GLN A 27 7.30 -47.52 28.42
C GLN A 27 8.59 -46.68 28.23
N GLY A 28 9.50 -46.71 29.21
CA GLY A 28 10.78 -45.97 29.12
C GLY A 28 11.68 -46.44 27.97
N LYS A 29 11.90 -47.78 27.89
CA LYS A 29 12.76 -48.36 26.86
C LYS A 29 12.22 -48.16 25.47
N ILE A 30 10.91 -48.29 25.27
CA ILE A 30 10.24 -48.04 23.97
C ILE A 30 10.33 -46.55 23.60
N LYS A 31 10.16 -45.64 24.57
CA LYS A 31 10.33 -44.20 24.36
C LYS A 31 11.70 -43.87 23.82
N ASP A 32 12.77 -44.41 24.43
CA ASP A 32 14.14 -44.14 24.02
C ASP A 32 14.48 -44.73 22.65
N ILE A 33 14.00 -45.91 22.33
CA ILE A 33 14.16 -46.56 21.02
C ILE A 33 13.46 -45.73 19.93
N VAL A 34 12.21 -45.35 20.13
CA VAL A 34 11.45 -44.57 19.15
C VAL A 34 12.14 -43.23 18.86
N LYS A 35 12.64 -42.53 19.91
CA LYS A 35 13.36 -41.27 19.72
C LYS A 35 14.71 -41.45 19.03
N SER A 36 15.49 -42.45 19.44
CA SER A 36 16.85 -42.65 18.89
C SER A 36 16.83 -43.13 17.46
N GLU A 37 16.03 -44.19 17.17
CA GLU A 37 15.97 -44.74 15.82
C GLU A 37 15.27 -43.79 14.84
N GLY A 38 14.16 -43.17 15.27
CA GLY A 38 13.46 -42.23 14.41
C GLY A 38 14.31 -41.00 14.00
N ASN A 39 15.06 -40.41 14.96
CA ASN A 39 15.94 -39.27 14.61
C ASN A 39 17.18 -39.67 13.78
N LYS A 40 17.56 -40.95 13.73
CA LYS A 40 18.59 -41.44 12.83
C LYS A 40 18.14 -41.48 11.36
N MET A 41 16.86 -41.73 11.13
CA MET A 41 16.28 -41.92 9.79
C MET A 41 15.95 -40.59 9.09
N ILE A 42 15.89 -39.45 9.80
CA ILE A 42 15.46 -38.20 9.27
C ILE A 42 16.58 -37.16 9.23
N ASN A 43 16.52 -36.31 8.23
CA ASN A 43 17.29 -35.07 8.11
C ASN A 43 16.47 -33.94 8.75
N GLY A 44 16.48 -33.87 10.07
CA GLY A 44 15.65 -32.97 10.86
C GLY A 44 15.59 -33.44 12.31
N SER A 45 14.57 -33.06 13.02
CA SER A 45 14.36 -33.47 14.41
C SER A 45 12.88 -33.69 14.74
N PHE A 46 12.59 -34.72 15.51
CA PHE A 46 11.27 -34.87 16.10
C PHE A 46 11.38 -35.20 17.59
N ASP A 47 10.32 -34.87 18.31
CA ASP A 47 10.17 -35.25 19.71
C ASP A 47 8.68 -35.40 20.07
N PHE A 48 8.42 -35.92 21.21
CA PHE A 48 7.10 -36.08 21.84
C PHE A 48 7.20 -36.03 23.37
N ASN A 49 6.17 -35.50 24.00
CA ASN A 49 6.18 -35.32 25.45
C ASN A 49 5.98 -36.67 26.16
N THR A 50 4.91 -37.36 25.82
CA THR A 50 4.50 -38.60 26.54
C THR A 50 4.22 -39.73 25.59
N LEU A 51 4.74 -40.91 25.94
CA LEU A 51 4.38 -42.17 25.31
C LEU A 51 3.49 -42.96 26.29
N ASN A 52 2.29 -43.31 25.84
CA ASN A 52 1.34 -44.12 26.62
C ASN A 52 1.05 -45.46 25.96
N ILE A 53 1.17 -46.53 26.70
CA ILE A 53 0.81 -47.86 26.24
C ILE A 53 -0.45 -48.34 26.99
N SER A 54 -1.48 -48.76 26.25
CA SER A 54 -2.72 -49.28 26.82
C SER A 54 -3.07 -50.64 26.20
N LEU A 55 -3.29 -51.61 27.07
CA LEU A 55 -3.73 -52.96 26.71
C LEU A 55 -5.24 -53.14 26.84
N PHE A 56 -5.95 -52.18 27.44
CA PHE A 56 -7.39 -52.30 27.70
C PHE A 56 -8.24 -51.80 26.53
N LYS A 57 -7.83 -50.72 25.87
CA LYS A 57 -8.63 -49.99 24.87
C LYS A 57 -8.94 -50.81 23.61
N ASN A 58 -8.00 -51.66 23.18
CA ASN A 58 -8.08 -52.46 21.97
C ASN A 58 -7.74 -53.94 22.17
N PHE A 59 -7.90 -54.48 23.41
CA PHE A 59 -7.60 -55.88 23.73
C PHE A 59 -8.16 -56.86 22.71
N PRO A 60 -7.39 -57.88 22.23
CA PRO A 60 -6.05 -58.26 22.68
C PRO A 60 -4.87 -57.49 22.09
N LYS A 61 -5.10 -56.43 21.36
CA LYS A 61 -4.08 -55.57 20.78
C LYS A 61 -3.63 -54.45 21.73
N ALA A 62 -2.38 -53.99 21.62
CA ALA A 62 -1.84 -52.86 22.34
C ALA A 62 -2.07 -51.56 21.57
N SER A 63 -2.38 -50.51 22.32
CA SER A 63 -2.37 -49.13 21.75
C SER A 63 -1.16 -48.38 22.28
N ILE A 64 -0.33 -47.85 21.38
CA ILE A 64 0.78 -46.97 21.70
C ILE A 64 0.40 -45.56 21.24
N SER A 65 0.35 -44.61 22.15
CA SER A 65 -0.01 -43.23 21.85
C SER A 65 1.15 -42.29 22.18
N LEU A 66 1.58 -41.50 21.20
CA LEU A 66 2.50 -40.37 21.35
C LEU A 66 1.67 -39.13 21.54
N LYS A 67 1.97 -38.35 22.59
CA LYS A 67 1.33 -37.05 22.84
C LYS A 67 2.27 -35.91 22.63
N ASP A 68 1.73 -34.82 22.11
CA ASP A 68 2.44 -33.61 21.81
C ASP A 68 3.66 -33.86 20.89
N PHE A 69 3.43 -34.69 19.86
CA PHE A 69 4.42 -35.02 18.84
C PHE A 69 4.65 -33.83 17.94
N TRP A 70 5.93 -33.54 17.65
CA TRP A 70 6.31 -32.58 16.65
C TRP A 70 7.49 -33.07 15.80
N LEU A 71 7.54 -32.57 14.54
CA LEU A 71 8.56 -32.86 13.57
C LEU A 71 8.97 -31.54 12.90
N LYS A 72 10.26 -31.32 12.79
CA LYS A 72 10.87 -30.13 12.14
C LYS A 72 11.85 -30.58 11.08
N GLY A 73 12.05 -29.75 10.06
CA GLY A 73 13.10 -29.90 9.07
C GLY A 73 14.49 -29.52 9.59
N SER A 74 15.45 -29.48 8.69
CA SER A 74 16.83 -29.04 8.92
C SER A 74 17.08 -27.67 8.30
N ASP A 75 18.25 -27.10 8.57
CA ASP A 75 18.77 -25.88 7.95
C ASP A 75 17.80 -24.68 8.06
N GLU A 76 17.36 -24.15 6.95
CA GLU A 76 16.44 -23.01 6.91
C GLU A 76 15.10 -23.28 7.62
N PHE A 77 14.74 -24.56 7.82
CA PHE A 77 13.49 -25.03 8.43
C PHE A 77 13.62 -25.49 9.88
N GLU A 78 14.75 -25.31 10.56
CA GLU A 78 14.94 -25.68 11.97
C GLU A 78 13.91 -25.03 12.91
N ASN A 79 13.47 -23.82 12.59
CA ASN A 79 12.49 -23.09 13.37
C ASN A 79 11.04 -23.31 12.92
N ASP A 80 10.84 -23.94 11.76
CA ASP A 80 9.53 -24.24 11.23
C ASP A 80 9.11 -25.68 11.59
N THR A 81 7.93 -25.80 12.20
CA THR A 81 7.36 -27.09 12.55
C THR A 81 6.55 -27.62 11.35
N LEU A 82 7.04 -28.71 10.73
CA LEU A 82 6.36 -29.38 9.62
C LEU A 82 5.08 -30.07 10.10
N ILE A 83 5.17 -30.83 11.21
CA ILE A 83 4.05 -31.55 11.82
C ILE A 83 4.01 -31.27 13.32
N GLN A 84 2.84 -30.89 13.81
CA GLN A 84 2.55 -30.81 15.24
C GLN A 84 1.25 -31.54 15.52
N ALA A 85 1.32 -32.67 16.24
CA ALA A 85 0.18 -33.52 16.53
C ALA A 85 -0.03 -33.66 18.04
N LYS A 86 -1.25 -33.41 18.50
CA LYS A 86 -1.58 -33.60 19.92
C LYS A 86 -1.57 -35.08 20.33
N GLU A 87 -2.01 -35.95 19.45
CA GLU A 87 -2.01 -37.40 19.71
C GLU A 87 -1.86 -38.19 18.40
N VAL A 88 -0.84 -39.06 18.36
CA VAL A 88 -0.68 -40.07 17.31
C VAL A 88 -0.76 -41.46 18.02
N THR A 89 -1.70 -42.30 17.59
CA THR A 89 -1.92 -43.61 18.20
C THR A 89 -1.77 -44.71 17.17
N GLY A 90 -0.87 -45.65 17.42
CA GLY A 90 -0.77 -46.93 16.71
C GLY A 90 -1.42 -48.06 17.51
N VAL A 91 -2.16 -48.94 16.85
CA VAL A 91 -2.71 -50.18 17.44
C VAL A 91 -1.94 -51.35 16.85
N ILE A 92 -1.20 -52.03 17.71
CA ILE A 92 -0.25 -53.10 17.37
C ILE A 92 -0.71 -54.43 17.99
N ASP A 93 -0.51 -55.54 17.26
CA ASP A 93 -0.72 -56.87 17.83
C ASP A 93 0.33 -57.12 18.93
N LEU A 94 -0.11 -57.59 20.09
CA LEU A 94 0.78 -57.80 21.22
C LEU A 94 1.79 -58.91 20.98
N LEU A 95 1.45 -59.91 20.17
CA LEU A 95 2.33 -61.03 19.90
C LEU A 95 3.40 -60.64 18.86
N SER A 96 3.08 -59.70 17.96
CA SER A 96 4.06 -59.17 16.99
C SER A 96 5.19 -58.36 17.63
N LEU A 97 4.99 -57.83 18.86
CA LEU A 97 6.05 -57.15 19.62
C LEU A 97 7.20 -58.06 20.07
N PHE A 98 7.00 -59.39 20.00
CA PHE A 98 7.98 -60.41 20.37
C PHE A 98 8.53 -61.20 19.16
N GLY A 99 8.12 -60.80 17.94
CA GLY A 99 8.58 -61.37 16.67
C GLY A 99 9.38 -60.37 15.86
N ASP A 100 9.81 -60.77 14.71
CA ASP A 100 10.57 -59.95 13.76
C ASP A 100 9.67 -59.09 12.85
N GLU A 101 8.35 -59.26 12.93
CA GLU A 101 7.33 -58.47 12.17
C GLU A 101 6.37 -57.78 13.10
N TYR A 102 6.16 -56.45 12.88
CA TYR A 102 5.23 -55.63 13.67
C TYR A 102 3.90 -55.45 12.96
N ASP A 103 2.80 -56.02 13.47
CA ASP A 103 1.42 -55.91 12.94
C ASP A 103 0.76 -54.59 13.46
N ILE A 104 0.81 -53.52 12.71
CA ILE A 104 0.12 -52.25 13.00
C ILE A 104 -1.25 -52.26 12.32
N SER A 105 -2.31 -52.56 13.04
CA SER A 105 -3.65 -52.71 12.48
C SER A 105 -4.44 -51.39 12.35
N LYS A 106 -4.07 -50.37 13.09
CA LYS A 106 -4.73 -49.05 13.06
C LYS A 106 -3.76 -47.94 13.39
N ILE A 107 -3.84 -46.86 12.63
CA ILE A 107 -3.22 -45.56 12.95
C ILE A 107 -4.33 -44.52 13.16
N GLU A 108 -4.23 -43.74 14.22
CA GLU A 108 -5.14 -42.64 14.51
C GLU A 108 -4.32 -41.38 14.83
N VAL A 109 -4.57 -40.29 14.08
CA VAL A 109 -3.91 -39.00 14.23
C VAL A 109 -4.97 -37.96 14.58
N LYS A 110 -4.70 -37.17 15.65
CA LYS A 110 -5.68 -36.21 16.15
C LYS A 110 -5.08 -34.86 16.41
N ASP A 111 -5.89 -33.81 16.16
CA ASP A 111 -5.58 -32.43 16.50
C ASP A 111 -4.17 -32.07 15.98
N THR A 112 -3.99 -32.19 14.67
CA THR A 112 -2.69 -32.10 14.03
C THR A 112 -2.64 -30.87 13.10
N GLN A 113 -1.56 -30.14 13.18
CA GLN A 113 -1.20 -29.12 12.21
C GLN A 113 -0.04 -29.62 11.35
N LEU A 114 -0.19 -29.55 10.03
CA LEU A 114 0.83 -29.81 9.02
C LEU A 114 1.09 -28.51 8.25
N LYS A 115 2.33 -28.12 8.12
CA LYS A 115 2.73 -26.91 7.40
C LYS A 115 3.78 -27.25 6.34
N ALA A 116 3.38 -27.31 5.08
CA ALA A 116 4.24 -27.55 3.94
C ALA A 116 4.63 -26.21 3.30
N ILE A 117 5.93 -25.95 3.16
CA ILE A 117 6.49 -24.68 2.65
C ILE A 117 7.42 -24.97 1.50
N ILE A 118 7.29 -24.19 0.42
CA ILE A 118 8.29 -24.04 -0.65
C ILE A 118 8.85 -22.64 -0.59
N LEU A 119 10.14 -22.50 -0.39
CA LEU A 119 10.84 -21.21 -0.39
C LEU A 119 10.99 -20.63 -1.81
N PRO A 120 11.31 -19.35 -1.97
CA PRO A 120 11.51 -18.73 -3.29
C PRO A 120 12.62 -19.38 -4.13
N ASP A 121 13.59 -20.04 -3.50
CA ASP A 121 14.67 -20.80 -4.16
C ASP A 121 14.28 -22.25 -4.50
N GLY A 122 13.04 -22.66 -4.21
CA GLY A 122 12.50 -23.98 -4.51
C GLY A 122 12.75 -25.04 -3.44
N LYS A 123 13.44 -24.72 -2.34
CA LYS A 123 13.64 -25.66 -1.23
C LYS A 123 12.33 -25.94 -0.52
N VAL A 124 12.17 -27.19 -0.03
CA VAL A 124 10.94 -27.67 0.62
C VAL A 124 11.22 -28.15 2.04
N ASN A 125 10.31 -27.91 2.96
CA ASN A 125 10.49 -28.29 4.37
C ASN A 125 10.12 -29.75 4.68
N TRP A 126 9.60 -30.48 3.72
CA TRP A 126 9.22 -31.91 3.87
C TRP A 126 10.25 -32.88 3.28
N ASP A 127 11.34 -32.41 2.71
CA ASP A 127 12.48 -33.22 2.32
C ASP A 127 13.30 -33.55 3.57
N ILE A 128 12.77 -34.47 4.36
CA ILE A 128 13.30 -34.84 5.67
C ILE A 128 13.88 -36.24 5.73
N LEU A 129 13.81 -37.04 4.67
CA LEU A 129 14.45 -38.35 4.63
C LEU A 129 15.93 -38.18 4.32
N LYS A 130 16.78 -38.97 4.96
CA LYS A 130 18.19 -39.04 4.60
C LYS A 130 18.32 -39.86 3.33
N ASP A 131 19.09 -39.37 2.37
CA ASP A 131 19.45 -40.13 1.19
C ASP A 131 20.26 -41.40 1.58
N ASP A 132 19.89 -42.53 1.03
CA ASP A 132 20.59 -43.82 1.26
C ASP A 132 22.03 -43.83 0.71
N ASP A 133 22.49 -42.81 -0.02
CA ASP A 133 23.85 -42.69 -0.58
C ASP A 133 24.95 -42.43 0.47
N ALA A 134 24.62 -42.29 1.76
CA ALA A 134 25.58 -42.11 2.84
C ALA A 134 25.93 -43.45 3.56
N ALA A 135 25.48 -44.58 3.06
CA ALA A 135 25.82 -45.92 3.57
C ALA A 135 27.07 -46.51 2.90
N GLU A 136 28.22 -45.75 2.92
CA GLU A 136 29.55 -46.38 2.77
C GLU A 136 30.02 -46.92 4.15
N GLU A 137 30.23 -48.22 4.18
CA GLU A 137 30.90 -49.01 5.24
C GLU A 137 30.16 -49.25 6.55
N ILE A 138 29.11 -50.08 6.50
CA ILE A 138 28.86 -51.02 7.60
C ILE A 138 28.79 -52.42 7.00
N GLU A 139 29.73 -53.30 7.44
CA GLU A 139 29.83 -54.73 7.11
C GLU A 139 28.50 -55.42 7.25
N GLU A 140 28.27 -56.38 6.32
CA GLU A 140 27.16 -57.31 6.26
C GLU A 140 26.74 -57.80 7.66
N VAL A 141 25.62 -57.33 8.17
CA VAL A 141 24.72 -58.08 9.03
C VAL A 141 23.37 -58.07 8.34
N THR A 142 23.19 -59.08 7.53
CA THR A 142 21.91 -59.46 6.96
C THR A 142 20.91 -59.78 8.09
N GLU A 143 20.06 -58.82 8.45
CA GLU A 143 18.69 -59.09 8.87
C GLU A 143 17.85 -57.95 8.36
N GLU A 144 17.15 -58.19 7.22
CA GLU A 144 16.03 -57.40 6.77
C GLU A 144 15.01 -57.42 7.92
N SER A 145 14.97 -56.32 8.74
CA SER A 145 13.84 -56.15 9.64
C SER A 145 12.67 -55.71 8.75
N SER A 146 11.95 -56.70 8.24
CA SER A 146 10.72 -56.46 7.48
C SER A 146 9.64 -55.93 8.44
N PHE A 147 9.50 -54.61 8.49
CA PHE A 147 8.36 -53.95 9.05
C PHE A 147 7.14 -54.32 8.20
N ASN A 148 6.48 -55.44 8.54
CA ASN A 148 5.22 -55.80 7.88
C ASN A 148 4.09 -54.98 8.51
N ILE A 149 3.68 -53.87 7.90
CA ILE A 149 2.60 -53.02 8.39
C ILE A 149 1.28 -53.55 7.87
N GLN A 150 0.58 -54.41 8.58
CA GLN A 150 -0.79 -54.81 8.25
C GLN A 150 -1.81 -53.71 8.64
N LEU A 151 -1.78 -52.59 7.97
CA LEU A 151 -2.66 -51.46 8.28
C LEU A 151 -4.10 -51.74 7.77
N LYS A 152 -5.04 -51.88 8.66
CA LYS A 152 -6.47 -52.14 8.37
C LYS A 152 -7.32 -50.88 8.50
N LYS A 153 -6.82 -49.88 9.21
CA LYS A 153 -7.56 -48.62 9.41
C LYS A 153 -6.67 -47.43 9.67
N LEU A 154 -6.82 -46.37 8.89
CA LEU A 154 -6.29 -45.06 9.16
C LEU A 154 -7.44 -44.13 9.58
N SER A 155 -7.24 -43.36 10.63
CA SER A 155 -8.22 -42.37 11.12
C SER A 155 -7.55 -41.04 11.39
N LEU A 156 -7.97 -40.05 10.70
CA LEU A 156 -7.55 -38.64 10.85
C LEU A 156 -8.68 -37.85 11.49
N LYS A 157 -8.41 -37.04 12.52
CA LYS A 157 -9.41 -36.25 13.22
C LYS A 157 -8.87 -34.86 13.50
N ASN A 158 -9.60 -33.85 13.06
CA ASN A 158 -9.27 -32.45 13.26
C ASN A 158 -7.85 -32.11 12.78
N ILE A 159 -7.57 -32.37 11.49
CA ILE A 159 -6.30 -32.08 10.86
C ILE A 159 -6.38 -30.72 10.19
N HIS A 160 -5.37 -29.90 10.43
CA HIS A 160 -5.16 -28.60 9.79
C HIS A 160 -3.94 -28.66 8.89
N ILE A 161 -4.06 -28.26 7.64
CA ILE A 161 -2.97 -28.29 6.66
C ILE A 161 -2.80 -26.89 6.09
N ILE A 162 -1.56 -26.42 6.05
CA ILE A 162 -1.16 -25.21 5.35
C ILE A 162 -0.13 -25.60 4.30
N TYR A 163 -0.38 -25.21 3.08
CA TYR A 163 0.57 -25.28 1.97
C TYR A 163 0.91 -23.85 1.51
N ASP A 164 2.19 -23.49 1.55
CA ASP A 164 2.69 -22.16 1.22
C ASP A 164 3.84 -22.26 0.20
N ASP A 165 3.50 -22.15 -1.08
CA ASP A 165 4.43 -22.13 -2.19
C ASP A 165 4.78 -20.67 -2.53
N GLN A 166 5.89 -20.20 -1.99
CA GLN A 166 6.37 -18.85 -2.20
C GLN A 166 7.01 -18.67 -3.60
N ALA A 167 7.57 -19.74 -4.17
CA ALA A 167 8.13 -19.72 -5.52
C ALA A 167 7.04 -19.60 -6.59
N GLY A 168 5.96 -20.37 -6.44
CA GLY A 168 4.79 -20.37 -7.34
C GLY A 168 3.73 -19.31 -6.98
N ASN A 169 3.89 -18.57 -5.88
CA ASN A 169 2.88 -17.66 -5.32
C ASN A 169 1.50 -18.33 -5.16
N GLN A 170 1.49 -19.53 -4.56
CA GLN A 170 0.29 -20.30 -4.28
C GLN A 170 0.16 -20.58 -2.78
N TRP A 171 -1.05 -20.54 -2.30
CA TRP A 171 -1.35 -20.85 -0.90
C TRP A 171 -2.63 -21.69 -0.79
N ALA A 172 -2.59 -22.73 0.05
CA ALA A 172 -3.78 -23.50 0.40
C ALA A 172 -3.87 -23.72 1.91
N GLY A 173 -5.08 -23.58 2.44
CA GLY A 173 -5.40 -23.85 3.83
C GLY A 173 -6.54 -24.85 3.96
N ILE A 174 -6.35 -25.89 4.75
CA ILE A 174 -7.37 -26.87 5.10
C ILE A 174 -7.57 -26.84 6.61
N SER A 175 -8.80 -26.73 7.05
CA SER A 175 -9.15 -26.79 8.47
C SER A 175 -10.18 -27.84 8.73
N ASN A 176 -10.01 -28.52 9.88
CA ASN A 176 -10.92 -29.56 10.36
C ASN A 176 -11.15 -30.70 9.34
N PHE A 177 -10.03 -31.23 8.81
CA PHE A 177 -10.07 -32.41 7.96
C PHE A 177 -10.19 -33.66 8.82
N ASN A 178 -11.26 -34.43 8.57
CA ASN A 178 -11.50 -35.70 9.17
C ASN A 178 -11.54 -36.79 8.10
N ALA A 179 -10.91 -37.92 8.31
CA ALA A 179 -10.93 -39.04 7.37
C ALA A 179 -10.82 -40.37 8.04
N ILE A 180 -11.49 -41.36 7.46
CA ILE A 180 -11.34 -42.76 7.81
C ILE A 180 -11.12 -43.54 6.51
N ALA A 181 -9.99 -44.25 6.43
CA ALA A 181 -9.71 -45.22 5.41
C ALA A 181 -9.66 -46.62 6.07
N SER A 182 -10.37 -47.58 5.53
CA SER A 182 -10.42 -48.96 6.04
C SER A 182 -10.36 -49.96 4.91
N GLY A 183 -9.59 -50.98 5.07
CA GLY A 183 -9.30 -52.04 4.11
C GLY A 183 -8.08 -52.83 4.59
N ASN A 184 -7.71 -53.91 3.92
CA ASN A 184 -6.45 -54.53 4.20
C ASN A 184 -5.32 -53.92 3.34
N LEU A 185 -4.70 -52.86 3.84
CA LEU A 185 -3.71 -52.05 3.10
C LEU A 185 -2.36 -52.76 2.89
N SER A 186 -2.24 -54.02 3.31
CA SER A 186 -1.04 -54.83 3.13
C SER A 186 -1.19 -55.91 2.04
N ASP A 187 -2.39 -56.16 1.55
CA ASP A 187 -2.59 -57.15 0.49
C ASP A 187 -2.35 -56.51 -0.87
N ASP A 188 -1.77 -57.28 -1.81
CA ASP A 188 -1.56 -56.84 -3.20
C ASP A 188 -2.85 -56.28 -3.86
N PHE A 189 -4.00 -56.81 -3.46
CA PHE A 189 -5.33 -56.40 -3.92
C PHE A 189 -6.28 -56.22 -2.73
N THR A 190 -6.84 -55.02 -2.60
CA THR A 190 -7.79 -54.71 -1.53
C THR A 190 -8.86 -53.71 -1.97
N THR A 191 -10.01 -53.75 -1.28
CA THR A 191 -10.99 -52.67 -1.41
C THR A 191 -10.88 -51.74 -0.21
N ILE A 192 -10.53 -50.49 -0.47
CA ILE A 192 -10.41 -49.42 0.52
C ILE A 192 -11.75 -48.68 0.57
N GLN A 193 -12.35 -48.66 1.74
CA GLN A 193 -13.48 -47.79 2.04
C GLN A 193 -12.94 -46.50 2.64
N PHE A 194 -13.16 -45.41 1.95
CA PHE A 194 -12.76 -44.10 2.39
C PHE A 194 -13.97 -43.20 2.65
N LYS A 195 -13.98 -42.57 3.81
CA LYS A 195 -14.93 -41.51 4.15
C LYS A 195 -14.15 -40.36 4.75
N GLY A 196 -14.31 -39.14 4.18
CA GLY A 196 -13.64 -37.97 4.69
C GLY A 196 -14.48 -36.71 4.50
N ASP A 197 -14.22 -35.74 5.33
CA ASP A 197 -14.79 -34.40 5.26
C ASP A 197 -13.74 -33.35 5.59
N ILE A 198 -13.82 -32.21 4.89
CA ILE A 198 -13.06 -30.98 5.13
C ILE A 198 -14.09 -29.89 5.38
N GLU A 199 -14.02 -29.23 6.55
CA GLU A 199 -14.97 -28.18 6.88
C GLU A 199 -14.62 -26.88 6.11
N ASN A 200 -13.33 -26.52 6.03
CA ASN A 200 -12.90 -25.32 5.34
C ASN A 200 -11.66 -25.63 4.48
N LEU A 201 -11.82 -25.49 3.18
CA LEU A 201 -10.75 -25.48 2.20
C LEU A 201 -10.67 -24.10 1.55
N SER A 202 -9.50 -23.46 1.59
CA SER A 202 -9.23 -22.22 0.88
C SER A 202 -8.00 -22.37 0.00
N TYR A 203 -8.04 -21.77 -1.20
CA TYR A 203 -6.92 -21.79 -2.15
C TYR A 203 -6.79 -20.46 -2.85
N ARG A 204 -5.56 -19.94 -2.88
CA ARG A 204 -5.19 -18.69 -3.53
C ARG A 204 -4.03 -18.92 -4.51
N THR A 205 -4.12 -18.31 -5.68
CA THR A 205 -3.02 -18.24 -6.67
C THR A 205 -2.80 -16.78 -7.06
N GLY A 206 -1.59 -16.27 -6.90
CA GLY A 206 -1.32 -14.85 -6.98
C GLY A 206 -2.20 -14.07 -5.98
N ASN A 207 -2.90 -13.08 -6.48
CA ASN A 207 -3.88 -12.28 -5.70
C ASN A 207 -5.31 -12.82 -5.77
N LEU A 208 -5.57 -13.91 -6.53
CA LEU A 208 -6.90 -14.45 -6.73
C LEU A 208 -7.21 -15.54 -5.71
N MET A 209 -8.24 -15.35 -4.88
CA MET A 209 -8.84 -16.39 -4.04
C MET A 209 -9.78 -17.25 -4.90
N VAL A 210 -9.33 -18.43 -5.26
CA VAL A 210 -10.08 -19.37 -6.12
C VAL A 210 -11.13 -20.14 -5.34
N LEU A 211 -10.79 -20.57 -4.12
CA LEU A 211 -11.69 -21.20 -3.16
C LEU A 211 -11.58 -20.47 -1.82
N ASN A 212 -12.71 -20.23 -1.19
CA ASN A 212 -12.76 -19.57 0.12
C ASN A 212 -13.71 -20.33 1.05
N ASN A 213 -13.15 -21.00 2.05
CA ASN A 213 -13.89 -21.80 3.05
C ASN A 213 -14.84 -22.82 2.41
N ALA A 214 -14.42 -23.49 1.34
CA ALA A 214 -15.21 -24.52 0.70
C ALA A 214 -15.30 -25.78 1.59
N ASN A 215 -16.49 -26.38 1.67
CA ASN A 215 -16.69 -27.64 2.38
C ASN A 215 -16.60 -28.82 1.39
N ILE A 216 -15.88 -29.88 1.77
CA ILE A 216 -15.77 -31.10 0.97
C ILE A 216 -16.21 -32.28 1.80
N GLU A 217 -17.01 -33.18 1.20
CA GLU A 217 -17.28 -34.50 1.72
C GLU A 217 -17.00 -35.53 0.62
N ALA A 218 -16.37 -36.64 0.99
CA ALA A 218 -16.07 -37.72 0.06
C ALA A 218 -16.44 -39.08 0.68
N GLN A 219 -17.12 -39.93 -0.07
CA GLN A 219 -17.39 -41.34 0.23
C GLN A 219 -16.96 -42.16 -0.98
N MET A 220 -15.95 -42.97 -0.79
CA MET A 220 -15.29 -43.69 -1.89
C MET A 220 -15.11 -45.17 -1.56
N ASN A 221 -15.35 -45.99 -2.57
CA ASN A 221 -14.97 -47.41 -2.60
C ASN A 221 -13.88 -47.52 -3.68
N ILE A 222 -12.69 -47.90 -3.25
CA ILE A 222 -11.52 -47.90 -4.12
C ILE A 222 -10.97 -49.31 -4.18
N ASP A 223 -11.05 -49.96 -5.33
CA ASP A 223 -10.34 -51.20 -5.54
C ASP A 223 -8.88 -50.91 -5.82
N ALA A 224 -8.02 -51.20 -4.90
CA ALA A 224 -6.59 -50.91 -4.95
C ALA A 224 -5.79 -52.18 -5.32
N ASP A 225 -5.08 -52.11 -6.41
CA ASP A 225 -3.99 -52.98 -6.78
C ASP A 225 -2.70 -52.32 -6.31
N LEU A 226 -2.29 -52.64 -5.08
CA LEU A 226 -1.14 -52.00 -4.42
C LEU A 226 0.18 -52.40 -5.07
N LYS A 227 0.25 -53.62 -5.64
CA LYS A 227 1.43 -54.10 -6.36
C LYS A 227 1.74 -53.27 -7.61
N ASN A 228 0.71 -52.85 -8.33
CA ASN A 228 0.85 -52.01 -9.54
C ASN A 228 0.47 -50.55 -9.28
N SER A 229 0.27 -50.19 -8.03
CA SER A 229 -0.14 -48.82 -7.59
C SER A 229 -1.35 -48.26 -8.37
N LYS A 230 -2.31 -49.16 -8.68
CA LYS A 230 -3.50 -48.80 -9.45
C LYS A 230 -4.77 -48.80 -8.57
N PHE A 231 -5.49 -47.72 -8.62
CA PHE A 231 -6.67 -47.45 -7.81
C PHE A 231 -7.89 -47.28 -8.71
N THR A 232 -8.85 -48.18 -8.64
CA THR A 232 -10.08 -48.13 -9.41
C THR A 232 -11.21 -47.58 -8.54
N LEU A 233 -11.85 -46.53 -9.01
CA LEU A 233 -12.93 -45.80 -8.35
C LEU A 233 -14.27 -46.36 -8.78
N LYS A 234 -15.09 -46.85 -7.85
CA LYS A 234 -16.42 -47.43 -8.17
C LYS A 234 -17.48 -46.79 -7.28
N GLU A 235 -18.53 -46.24 -7.91
CA GLU A 235 -19.66 -45.64 -7.20
C GLU A 235 -19.26 -44.61 -6.15
N ASN A 236 -18.32 -43.75 -6.48
CA ASN A 236 -17.79 -42.77 -5.54
C ASN A 236 -18.60 -41.46 -5.63
N LYS A 237 -18.80 -40.86 -4.48
CA LYS A 237 -19.49 -39.58 -4.34
C LYS A 237 -18.59 -38.56 -3.69
N ILE A 238 -18.49 -37.40 -4.34
CA ILE A 238 -17.83 -36.24 -3.78
C ILE A 238 -18.84 -35.11 -3.71
N ARG A 239 -18.83 -34.38 -2.59
CA ARG A 239 -19.61 -33.17 -2.43
C ARG A 239 -18.68 -32.01 -2.20
N LEU A 240 -18.79 -30.97 -3.01
CA LEU A 240 -18.11 -29.67 -2.85
C LEU A 240 -19.18 -28.63 -2.57
N ASN A 241 -19.19 -28.08 -1.38
CA ASN A 241 -20.26 -27.21 -0.89
C ASN A 241 -21.64 -27.92 -1.04
N ALA A 242 -22.50 -27.37 -1.90
CA ALA A 242 -23.81 -27.94 -2.17
C ALA A 242 -23.84 -28.91 -3.37
N ILE A 243 -22.80 -28.96 -4.20
CA ILE A 243 -22.74 -29.80 -5.40
C ILE A 243 -22.30 -31.23 -5.02
N GLN A 244 -23.11 -32.20 -5.38
CA GLN A 244 -22.72 -33.59 -5.34
C GLN A 244 -22.39 -34.06 -6.76
N ALA A 245 -21.25 -34.76 -6.89
CA ALA A 245 -20.80 -35.38 -8.13
C ALA A 245 -20.51 -36.86 -7.94
N ASP A 246 -20.77 -37.64 -8.97
CA ASP A 246 -20.28 -39.01 -9.09
C ASP A 246 -18.88 -39.00 -9.70
N LEU A 247 -17.98 -39.79 -9.14
CA LEU A 247 -16.59 -39.89 -9.59
C LEU A 247 -16.28 -41.38 -9.90
N ASP A 248 -15.96 -41.64 -11.15
CA ASP A 248 -15.67 -42.99 -11.66
C ASP A 248 -14.33 -43.00 -12.41
N GLY A 249 -13.75 -44.18 -12.53
CA GLY A 249 -12.56 -44.38 -13.34
C GLY A 249 -11.44 -45.05 -12.57
N TRP A 250 -10.20 -44.70 -12.92
CA TRP A 250 -9.02 -45.28 -12.26
C TRP A 250 -7.81 -44.33 -12.34
N VAL A 251 -6.89 -44.48 -11.40
CA VAL A 251 -5.58 -43.82 -11.38
C VAL A 251 -4.51 -44.87 -11.11
N ALA A 252 -3.42 -44.83 -11.81
CA ALA A 252 -2.22 -45.63 -11.60
C ALA A 252 -1.01 -44.72 -11.38
N LEU A 253 -0.29 -44.92 -10.28
CA LEU A 253 0.93 -44.18 -9.95
C LEU A 253 2.12 -45.04 -10.46
N LEU A 254 2.81 -44.51 -11.49
CA LEU A 254 4.00 -45.13 -12.10
C LEU A 254 5.23 -44.36 -11.60
N ASP A 255 6.41 -44.91 -11.73
CA ASP A 255 7.67 -44.29 -11.27
C ASP A 255 7.90 -42.87 -11.84
N ASP A 256 7.55 -42.64 -13.10
CA ASP A 256 7.78 -41.40 -13.84
C ASP A 256 6.48 -40.71 -14.30
N ALA A 257 5.29 -41.25 -13.96
CA ALA A 257 4.01 -40.75 -14.46
C ALA A 257 2.84 -41.16 -13.56
N THR A 258 1.78 -40.36 -13.61
CA THR A 258 0.45 -40.76 -13.15
C THR A 258 -0.44 -41.02 -14.34
N GLU A 259 -0.88 -42.25 -14.54
CA GLU A 259 -1.83 -42.59 -15.61
C GLU A 259 -3.26 -42.64 -15.07
N MET A 260 -4.22 -42.09 -15.81
CA MET A 260 -5.59 -41.98 -15.33
C MET A 260 -6.65 -42.05 -16.45
N ASP A 261 -7.82 -42.51 -16.08
CA ASP A 261 -9.09 -42.34 -16.83
C ASP A 261 -10.18 -42.06 -15.81
N ILE A 262 -10.40 -40.78 -15.51
CA ILE A 262 -11.32 -40.31 -14.47
C ILE A 262 -12.46 -39.55 -15.14
N LYS A 263 -13.67 -39.74 -14.63
CA LYS A 263 -14.87 -39.01 -15.04
C LYS A 263 -15.59 -38.47 -13.81
N LEU A 264 -16.01 -37.23 -13.89
CA LEU A 264 -16.82 -36.57 -12.89
C LEU A 264 -18.11 -36.07 -13.54
N ASN A 265 -19.23 -36.35 -12.93
CA ASN A 265 -20.55 -35.97 -13.43
C ASN A 265 -21.45 -35.53 -12.26
N THR A 266 -21.96 -34.34 -12.33
CA THR A 266 -22.94 -33.87 -11.33
C THR A 266 -24.38 -34.26 -11.68
N ASN A 267 -24.60 -34.93 -12.85
CA ASN A 267 -25.94 -35.05 -13.43
C ASN A 267 -26.60 -33.68 -13.58
N LYS A 268 -27.90 -33.59 -13.57
CA LYS A 268 -28.60 -32.30 -13.49
C LYS A 268 -28.72 -31.90 -12.03
N VAL A 269 -28.11 -30.78 -11.69
CA VAL A 269 -28.20 -30.16 -10.37
C VAL A 269 -29.02 -28.88 -10.49
N GLY A 270 -29.62 -28.45 -9.42
CA GLY A 270 -30.27 -27.14 -9.38
C GLY A 270 -29.22 -26.02 -9.53
N PHE A 271 -29.62 -24.92 -10.07
CA PHE A 271 -28.73 -23.76 -10.22
C PHE A 271 -28.19 -23.26 -8.86
N LYS A 272 -28.95 -23.43 -7.76
CA LYS A 272 -28.54 -23.10 -6.40
C LYS A 272 -27.26 -23.80 -5.98
N GLU A 273 -27.18 -25.10 -6.28
CA GLU A 273 -26.00 -25.90 -5.94
C GLU A 273 -24.78 -25.41 -6.69
N LEU A 274 -24.91 -25.04 -7.99
CA LEU A 274 -23.79 -24.48 -8.75
C LEU A 274 -23.33 -23.13 -8.19
N LEU A 275 -24.24 -22.27 -7.75
CA LEU A 275 -23.91 -20.99 -7.15
C LEU A 275 -23.08 -21.14 -5.86
N SER A 276 -23.17 -22.27 -5.16
CA SER A 276 -22.36 -22.54 -3.98
C SER A 276 -20.86 -22.62 -4.25
N LEU A 277 -20.43 -22.75 -5.51
CA LEU A 277 -19.02 -22.72 -5.90
C LEU A 277 -18.47 -21.30 -6.01
N ILE A 278 -19.32 -20.27 -6.05
CA ILE A 278 -18.90 -18.88 -6.18
C ILE A 278 -18.69 -18.30 -4.78
N PRO A 279 -17.43 -18.05 -4.34
CA PRO A 279 -17.13 -17.60 -2.97
C PRO A 279 -17.89 -16.33 -2.55
N ALA A 280 -18.04 -15.39 -3.47
CA ALA A 280 -18.75 -14.15 -3.23
C ALA A 280 -20.26 -14.32 -2.97
N ILE A 281 -20.85 -15.39 -3.48
CA ILE A 281 -22.29 -15.69 -3.34
C ILE A 281 -22.56 -16.60 -2.13
N TYR A 282 -21.58 -17.39 -1.70
CA TYR A 282 -21.72 -18.34 -0.59
C TYR A 282 -21.63 -17.64 0.76
N THR A 283 -22.71 -16.94 1.13
CA THR A 283 -22.84 -16.17 2.38
C THR A 283 -23.90 -16.82 3.30
N THR A 284 -24.08 -16.25 4.50
CA THR A 284 -25.10 -16.69 5.47
C THR A 284 -26.53 -16.69 4.90
N ASP A 285 -26.81 -15.82 3.93
CA ASP A 285 -28.13 -15.74 3.29
C ASP A 285 -28.32 -16.68 2.09
N PHE A 286 -27.27 -17.40 1.68
CA PHE A 286 -27.33 -18.35 0.57
C PHE A 286 -28.45 -19.39 0.74
N LYS A 287 -28.70 -19.87 1.97
CA LYS A 287 -29.78 -20.83 2.26
C LYS A 287 -31.17 -20.31 1.90
N LYS A 288 -31.38 -18.99 2.02
CA LYS A 288 -32.66 -18.35 1.76
C LYS A 288 -32.86 -17.97 0.29
N LEU A 289 -31.80 -18.07 -0.54
CA LEU A 289 -31.82 -17.69 -1.95
C LEU A 289 -32.89 -18.46 -2.71
N LYS A 290 -33.79 -17.75 -3.37
CA LYS A 290 -34.76 -18.32 -4.32
C LYS A 290 -34.08 -18.49 -5.66
N THR A 291 -34.10 -19.71 -6.17
CA THR A 291 -33.47 -20.02 -7.46
C THR A 291 -34.38 -20.97 -8.23
N ASP A 292 -34.28 -20.90 -9.53
CA ASP A 292 -34.83 -21.89 -10.47
C ASP A 292 -33.84 -22.10 -11.61
N GLY A 293 -33.99 -23.17 -12.36
CA GLY A 293 -33.11 -23.52 -13.46
C GLY A 293 -32.24 -24.73 -13.17
N GLU A 294 -31.79 -25.33 -14.27
CA GLU A 294 -30.93 -26.51 -14.25
C GLU A 294 -29.49 -26.14 -14.60
N ALA A 295 -28.57 -26.78 -13.90
CA ALA A 295 -27.14 -26.71 -14.19
C ALA A 295 -26.53 -28.12 -14.29
N SER A 296 -25.43 -28.24 -15.00
CA SER A 296 -24.64 -29.47 -15.03
C SER A 296 -23.15 -29.13 -15.10
N LEU A 297 -22.35 -29.95 -14.46
CA LEU A 297 -20.90 -29.95 -14.55
C LEU A 297 -20.44 -31.35 -14.92
N THR A 298 -19.77 -31.48 -16.06
CA THR A 298 -19.14 -32.73 -16.47
C THR A 298 -17.68 -32.51 -16.68
N ALA A 299 -16.83 -33.44 -16.24
CA ALA A 299 -15.40 -33.38 -16.49
C ALA A 299 -14.84 -34.78 -16.69
N PHE A 300 -13.77 -34.90 -17.48
CA PHE A 300 -12.96 -36.09 -17.57
C PHE A 300 -11.49 -35.74 -17.70
N ALA A 301 -10.63 -36.65 -17.25
CA ALA A 301 -9.19 -36.63 -17.50
C ALA A 301 -8.73 -38.03 -17.89
N LYS A 302 -8.02 -38.18 -19.02
CA LYS A 302 -7.58 -39.47 -19.57
C LYS A 302 -6.19 -39.39 -20.17
N GLY A 303 -5.30 -40.27 -19.75
CA GLY A 303 -3.93 -40.40 -20.22
C GLY A 303 -2.90 -40.21 -19.12
N LYS A 304 -1.66 -39.92 -19.51
CA LYS A 304 -0.53 -39.78 -18.58
C LYS A 304 -0.30 -38.32 -18.20
N LEU A 305 -0.04 -38.09 -16.90
CA LEU A 305 0.47 -36.87 -16.33
C LEU A 305 1.94 -37.10 -15.97
N THR A 306 2.85 -36.28 -16.50
CA THR A 306 4.27 -36.22 -16.16
C THR A 306 4.69 -34.76 -16.00
N ASP A 307 5.95 -34.48 -15.71
CA ASP A 307 6.46 -33.11 -15.63
C ASP A 307 6.24 -32.31 -16.94
N ASN A 308 6.20 -32.98 -18.08
CA ASN A 308 6.12 -32.33 -19.39
C ASN A 308 4.82 -32.63 -20.17
N LEU A 309 4.02 -33.56 -19.71
CA LEU A 309 2.80 -34.00 -20.40
C LEU A 309 1.61 -33.97 -19.45
N ILE A 310 0.50 -33.44 -19.93
CA ILE A 310 -0.78 -33.51 -19.24
C ILE A 310 -1.74 -34.46 -19.97
N PRO A 311 -2.64 -35.14 -19.26
CA PRO A 311 -3.67 -35.99 -19.88
C PRO A 311 -4.61 -35.16 -20.74
N GLN A 312 -5.28 -35.81 -21.68
CA GLN A 312 -6.46 -35.24 -22.31
C GLN A 312 -7.50 -34.96 -21.22
N PHE A 313 -8.08 -33.75 -21.22
CA PHE A 313 -9.16 -33.41 -20.31
C PHE A 313 -10.20 -32.51 -20.98
N LYS A 314 -11.40 -32.56 -20.45
CA LYS A 314 -12.47 -31.58 -20.71
C LYS A 314 -13.25 -31.36 -19.42
N ALA A 315 -13.58 -30.09 -19.15
CA ALA A 315 -14.56 -29.70 -18.16
C ALA A 315 -15.60 -28.81 -18.85
N GLU A 316 -16.88 -29.08 -18.63
CA GLU A 316 -18.00 -28.38 -19.25
C GLU A 316 -19.05 -28.03 -18.22
N ILE A 317 -19.41 -26.75 -18.16
CA ILE A 317 -20.47 -26.20 -17.32
C ILE A 317 -21.57 -25.71 -18.25
N GLN A 318 -22.78 -26.18 -17.98
CA GLN A 318 -23.99 -25.71 -18.67
C GLN A 318 -25.00 -25.21 -17.63
N VAL A 319 -25.60 -24.05 -17.90
CA VAL A 319 -26.74 -23.49 -17.16
C VAL A 319 -27.77 -23.07 -18.20
N ASN A 320 -29.03 -23.48 -18.00
CA ASN A 320 -30.10 -23.20 -18.94
C ASN A 320 -31.25 -22.48 -18.23
N ASP A 321 -31.56 -21.28 -18.73
CA ASP A 321 -32.69 -20.44 -18.34
C ASP A 321 -32.85 -20.34 -16.81
N ALA A 322 -31.70 -20.14 -16.12
CA ALA A 322 -31.73 -20.07 -14.68
C ALA A 322 -32.08 -18.66 -14.20
N GLN A 323 -32.49 -18.60 -12.96
CA GLN A 323 -32.76 -17.36 -12.25
C GLN A 323 -32.41 -17.45 -10.79
N PHE A 324 -32.13 -16.31 -10.18
CA PHE A 324 -32.00 -16.20 -8.74
C PHE A 324 -32.52 -14.87 -8.20
N GLN A 325 -32.99 -14.89 -6.95
CA GLN A 325 -33.43 -13.70 -6.23
C GLN A 325 -33.21 -13.91 -4.73
N TYR A 326 -32.65 -12.95 -4.06
CA TYR A 326 -32.60 -12.87 -2.61
C TYR A 326 -33.98 -12.48 -2.05
N PRO A 327 -34.52 -13.19 -1.04
CA PRO A 327 -35.86 -12.89 -0.50
C PRO A 327 -36.03 -11.49 0.08
N SER A 328 -34.92 -10.91 0.56
CA SER A 328 -34.87 -9.55 1.10
C SER A 328 -34.82 -8.47 0.03
N LEU A 329 -34.62 -8.83 -1.24
CA LEU A 329 -34.38 -7.88 -2.32
C LEU A 329 -35.53 -7.91 -3.34
N PRO A 330 -35.92 -6.75 -3.90
CA PRO A 330 -37.10 -6.63 -4.76
C PRO A 330 -36.88 -7.17 -6.18
N ALA A 331 -35.64 -7.27 -6.66
CA ALA A 331 -35.31 -7.71 -8.01
C ALA A 331 -34.43 -8.95 -8.03
N GLY A 332 -34.29 -9.60 -9.18
CA GLY A 332 -33.47 -10.77 -9.40
C GLY A 332 -32.75 -10.73 -10.73
N VAL A 333 -32.00 -11.79 -11.00
CA VAL A 333 -31.39 -12.07 -12.30
C VAL A 333 -32.11 -13.27 -12.91
N ASP A 334 -32.57 -13.14 -14.16
CA ASP A 334 -33.25 -14.19 -14.89
C ASP A 334 -32.62 -14.43 -16.27
N GLN A 335 -33.15 -15.42 -17.01
CA GLN A 335 -32.65 -15.83 -18.31
C GLN A 335 -31.12 -16.08 -18.31
N ILE A 336 -30.62 -16.63 -17.23
CA ILE A 336 -29.20 -16.92 -17.08
C ILE A 336 -28.92 -18.18 -17.91
N ASN A 337 -28.07 -18.01 -18.94
CA ASN A 337 -27.57 -19.11 -19.74
C ASN A 337 -26.03 -19.04 -19.73
N VAL A 338 -25.41 -20.16 -19.40
CA VAL A 338 -23.96 -20.31 -19.39
C VAL A 338 -23.58 -21.58 -20.12
N HIS A 339 -22.67 -21.49 -21.05
CA HIS A 339 -21.97 -22.62 -21.62
C HIS A 339 -20.47 -22.34 -21.60
N ALA A 340 -19.76 -22.97 -20.68
CA ALA A 340 -18.32 -22.80 -20.49
C ALA A 340 -17.60 -24.15 -20.65
N ILE A 341 -16.55 -24.16 -21.44
CA ILE A 341 -15.75 -25.35 -21.76
C ILE A 341 -14.28 -25.03 -21.52
N ILE A 342 -13.59 -25.92 -20.82
CA ILE A 342 -12.13 -25.94 -20.72
C ILE A 342 -11.70 -27.32 -21.21
N GLU A 343 -10.87 -27.38 -22.25
CA GLU A 343 -10.43 -28.64 -22.85
C GLU A 343 -8.95 -28.63 -23.25
N ASN A 344 -8.35 -29.81 -23.17
CA ASN A 344 -7.01 -30.05 -23.75
C ASN A 344 -7.02 -31.45 -24.38
N PRO A 345 -6.51 -31.60 -25.62
CA PRO A 345 -6.44 -32.89 -26.32
C PRO A 345 -5.42 -33.87 -25.71
N GLY A 346 -4.65 -33.46 -24.71
CA GLY A 346 -3.53 -34.19 -24.15
C GLY A 346 -2.19 -33.71 -24.70
N GLY A 347 -1.14 -33.90 -23.94
CA GLY A 347 0.24 -33.53 -24.31
C GLY A 347 0.67 -32.24 -23.63
N ASN A 348 0.88 -31.15 -24.36
CA ASN A 348 1.33 -29.89 -23.83
C ASN A 348 0.18 -29.09 -23.20
N ALA A 349 0.41 -28.47 -22.04
CA ALA A 349 -0.56 -27.58 -21.37
C ALA A 349 -1.03 -26.41 -22.26
N ASP A 350 -0.21 -26.00 -23.19
CA ASP A 350 -0.51 -24.94 -24.16
C ASP A 350 -1.61 -25.28 -25.18
N LEU A 351 -1.92 -26.55 -25.34
CA LEU A 351 -3.04 -26.99 -26.18
C LEU A 351 -4.40 -26.74 -25.52
N THR A 352 -4.42 -26.24 -24.30
CA THR A 352 -5.65 -25.91 -23.57
C THR A 352 -6.41 -24.79 -24.28
N LYS A 353 -7.72 -24.99 -24.38
CA LYS A 353 -8.69 -24.01 -24.87
C LYS A 353 -9.73 -23.74 -23.78
N ILE A 354 -10.06 -22.48 -23.59
CA ILE A 354 -11.14 -22.04 -22.70
C ILE A 354 -12.15 -21.32 -23.56
N ALA A 355 -13.42 -21.72 -23.50
CA ALA A 355 -14.50 -21.08 -24.24
C ALA A 355 -15.70 -20.81 -23.33
N ILE A 356 -16.24 -19.60 -23.44
CA ILE A 356 -17.54 -19.21 -22.85
C ILE A 356 -18.43 -18.76 -24.01
N GLN A 357 -19.49 -19.51 -24.31
CA GLN A 357 -20.34 -19.29 -25.50
C GLN A 357 -21.75 -19.84 -25.28
N PRO A 358 -22.71 -19.07 -24.74
CA PRO A 358 -22.59 -17.72 -24.15
C PRO A 358 -22.45 -17.73 -22.63
N LEU A 359 -22.18 -16.55 -22.05
CA LEU A 359 -22.70 -16.15 -20.77
C LEU A 359 -23.71 -15.04 -21.02
N SER A 360 -25.00 -15.30 -20.82
CA SER A 360 -26.06 -14.31 -20.98
C SER A 360 -26.97 -14.31 -19.77
N PHE A 361 -27.49 -13.13 -19.43
CA PHE A 361 -28.47 -12.96 -18.37
C PHE A 361 -29.27 -11.69 -18.59
N ARG A 362 -30.38 -11.57 -17.87
CA ARG A 362 -31.16 -10.35 -17.76
C ARG A 362 -31.25 -9.95 -16.29
N MET A 363 -30.78 -8.75 -15.97
CA MET A 363 -30.79 -8.19 -14.62
C MET A 363 -31.75 -7.00 -14.59
N ALA A 364 -32.83 -7.10 -13.81
CA ALA A 364 -33.93 -6.12 -13.77
C ALA A 364 -34.42 -5.66 -15.16
N GLY A 365 -34.56 -6.59 -16.06
CA GLY A 365 -35.01 -6.33 -17.43
C GLY A 365 -33.93 -5.94 -18.43
N ASN A 366 -32.68 -5.65 -17.98
CA ASN A 366 -31.56 -5.28 -18.83
C ASN A 366 -30.75 -6.50 -19.29
N PRO A 367 -30.68 -6.78 -20.61
CA PRO A 367 -29.92 -7.93 -21.12
C PRO A 367 -28.44 -7.66 -21.15
N PHE A 368 -27.64 -8.71 -20.85
CA PHE A 368 -26.20 -8.72 -20.99
C PHE A 368 -25.74 -10.03 -21.63
N ASN A 369 -24.77 -9.94 -22.55
CA ASN A 369 -24.18 -11.07 -23.24
C ASN A 369 -22.66 -10.95 -23.26
N LEU A 370 -21.98 -12.06 -22.96
CA LEU A 370 -20.53 -12.20 -23.05
C LEU A 370 -20.19 -13.49 -23.80
N THR A 371 -19.25 -13.39 -24.74
CA THR A 371 -18.55 -14.55 -25.30
C THR A 371 -17.06 -14.36 -25.13
N ALA A 372 -16.32 -15.44 -24.80
CA ALA A 372 -14.87 -15.37 -24.62
C ALA A 372 -14.22 -16.68 -25.07
N ASN A 373 -13.04 -16.60 -25.68
CA ASN A 373 -12.19 -17.74 -26.03
C ASN A 373 -10.74 -17.43 -25.69
N ILE A 374 -10.05 -18.39 -25.10
CA ILE A 374 -8.61 -18.32 -24.81
C ILE A 374 -7.95 -19.60 -25.38
N LYS A 375 -6.83 -19.45 -26.06
CA LYS A 375 -5.99 -20.52 -26.59
C LYS A 375 -4.54 -20.28 -26.17
N THR A 376 -3.74 -21.33 -26.10
CA THR A 376 -2.31 -21.26 -25.72
C THR A 376 -2.08 -20.49 -24.40
N PRO A 377 -2.77 -20.86 -23.28
CA PRO A 377 -2.79 -20.04 -22.06
C PRO A 377 -1.47 -19.98 -21.30
N VAL A 378 -0.53 -20.90 -21.57
CA VAL A 378 0.72 -21.00 -20.83
C VAL A 378 1.85 -20.20 -21.49
N SER A 379 2.10 -20.41 -22.79
CA SER A 379 3.22 -19.75 -23.48
C SER A 379 2.87 -18.34 -23.96
N ASP A 380 1.67 -18.19 -24.57
CA ASP A 380 1.23 -16.92 -25.14
C ASP A 380 -0.29 -16.94 -25.33
N ALA A 381 -1.02 -16.54 -24.29
CA ALA A 381 -2.48 -16.59 -24.30
C ALA A 381 -3.07 -15.74 -25.44
N ALA A 382 -3.64 -16.42 -26.44
CA ALA A 382 -4.44 -15.78 -27.48
C ALA A 382 -5.90 -15.71 -27.01
N PHE A 383 -6.45 -14.52 -26.90
CA PHE A 383 -7.79 -14.28 -26.38
C PHE A 383 -8.68 -13.55 -27.38
N SER A 384 -9.97 -13.85 -27.32
CA SER A 384 -11.03 -13.06 -27.96
C SER A 384 -12.23 -12.98 -27.02
N ALA A 385 -12.79 -11.79 -26.87
CA ALA A 385 -13.97 -11.55 -26.05
C ALA A 385 -14.88 -10.51 -26.69
N GLN A 386 -16.19 -10.73 -26.57
CA GLN A 386 -17.22 -9.75 -26.93
C GLN A 386 -18.18 -9.61 -25.76
N ALA A 387 -18.42 -8.36 -25.34
CA ALA A 387 -19.37 -8.05 -24.28
C ALA A 387 -20.34 -6.99 -24.79
N LYS A 388 -21.64 -7.24 -24.66
CA LYS A 388 -22.69 -6.32 -25.09
C LYS A 388 -23.86 -6.36 -24.14
N GLY A 389 -24.27 -5.19 -23.64
CA GLY A 389 -25.44 -5.11 -22.79
C GLY A 389 -25.51 -3.87 -21.94
N THR A 390 -26.53 -3.85 -21.10
CA THR A 390 -26.78 -2.79 -20.13
C THR A 390 -26.75 -3.39 -18.74
N ILE A 391 -25.99 -2.75 -17.84
CA ILE A 391 -25.96 -3.06 -16.43
C ILE A 391 -26.41 -1.81 -15.67
N ASP A 392 -27.50 -1.92 -14.94
CA ASP A 392 -27.98 -0.91 -14.02
C ASP A 392 -27.45 -1.25 -12.62
N LEU A 393 -26.49 -0.46 -12.15
CA LEU A 393 -25.83 -0.68 -10.86
C LEU A 393 -26.76 -0.44 -9.67
N GLY A 394 -27.71 0.51 -9.78
CA GLY A 394 -28.70 0.78 -8.76
C GLY A 394 -29.67 -0.39 -8.54
N VAL A 395 -29.69 -1.34 -9.47
CA VAL A 395 -30.42 -2.59 -9.35
C VAL A 395 -29.56 -3.71 -8.77
N ILE A 396 -28.23 -3.61 -8.82
CA ILE A 396 -27.36 -4.66 -8.26
C ILE A 396 -27.64 -4.83 -6.76
N GLU A 397 -27.81 -3.76 -6.01
CA GLU A 397 -28.21 -3.81 -4.59
C GLU A 397 -29.59 -4.43 -4.38
N GLN A 398 -30.47 -4.29 -5.38
CA GLN A 398 -31.80 -4.91 -5.37
C GLN A 398 -31.78 -6.40 -5.74
N VAL A 399 -30.64 -6.86 -6.27
CA VAL A 399 -30.43 -8.22 -6.78
C VAL A 399 -29.44 -9.01 -5.95
N TYR A 400 -28.41 -8.35 -5.40
CA TYR A 400 -27.33 -8.95 -4.63
C TYR A 400 -27.03 -8.09 -3.38
N PRO A 401 -26.98 -8.69 -2.16
CA PRO A 401 -26.66 -7.94 -0.96
C PRO A 401 -25.19 -7.52 -0.98
N LEU A 402 -24.97 -6.21 -1.04
CA LEU A 402 -23.64 -5.59 -0.92
C LEU A 402 -23.52 -5.00 0.48
N ASP A 403 -22.54 -5.44 1.24
CA ASP A 403 -22.22 -4.83 2.52
C ASP A 403 -21.42 -3.55 2.28
N ASN A 404 -21.98 -2.39 2.62
CA ASN A 404 -21.33 -1.07 2.59
C ASN A 404 -20.88 -0.54 1.20
N MET A 405 -21.57 -0.93 0.11
CA MET A 405 -21.37 -0.33 -1.21
C MET A 405 -22.68 0.26 -1.73
N ASP A 406 -22.78 1.57 -1.79
CA ASP A 406 -23.88 2.29 -2.47
C ASP A 406 -23.48 2.46 -3.94
N LEU A 407 -23.90 1.51 -4.80
CA LEU A 407 -23.63 1.54 -6.24
C LEU A 407 -24.86 2.01 -7.00
N ASN A 408 -24.72 3.07 -7.77
CA ASN A 408 -25.80 3.57 -8.63
C ASN A 408 -25.27 3.93 -10.01
N GLY A 409 -26.13 3.87 -11.03
CA GLY A 409 -25.81 4.27 -12.39
C GLY A 409 -26.02 3.17 -13.42
N ILE A 410 -25.91 3.55 -14.69
CA ILE A 410 -26.14 2.70 -15.85
C ILE A 410 -24.85 2.57 -16.66
N ILE A 411 -24.43 1.33 -16.91
CA ILE A 411 -23.32 0.98 -17.78
C ILE A 411 -23.89 0.35 -19.06
N ASN A 412 -23.71 1.02 -20.20
CA ASN A 412 -23.98 0.44 -21.51
C ASN A 412 -22.65 0.08 -22.17
N ALA A 413 -22.45 -1.19 -22.47
CA ALA A 413 -21.23 -1.72 -23.03
C ALA A 413 -21.47 -2.34 -24.42
N ASP A 414 -20.59 -2.09 -25.38
CA ASP A 414 -20.46 -2.81 -26.64
C ASP A 414 -18.97 -2.91 -26.96
N LEU A 415 -18.35 -4.01 -26.55
CA LEU A 415 -16.90 -4.21 -26.55
C LEU A 415 -16.51 -5.44 -27.35
N ASN A 416 -15.42 -5.32 -28.10
CA ASN A 416 -14.75 -6.43 -28.77
C ASN A 416 -13.25 -6.36 -28.50
N LEU A 417 -12.67 -7.47 -28.05
CA LEU A 417 -11.26 -7.57 -27.73
C LEU A 417 -10.67 -8.83 -28.33
N ILE A 418 -9.64 -8.74 -29.16
CA ILE A 418 -8.90 -9.85 -29.74
C ILE A 418 -7.41 -9.54 -29.64
N GLY A 419 -6.63 -10.49 -29.10
CA GLY A 419 -5.21 -10.26 -28.94
C GLY A 419 -4.44 -11.47 -28.47
N ARG A 420 -3.18 -11.22 -28.11
CA ARG A 420 -2.27 -12.15 -27.45
C ARG A 420 -1.59 -11.48 -26.28
N MET A 421 -1.24 -12.24 -25.26
CA MET A 421 -0.54 -11.71 -24.09
C MET A 421 0.83 -11.15 -24.47
N SER A 422 1.57 -11.82 -25.37
CA SER A 422 2.84 -11.32 -25.89
C SER A 422 2.76 -9.94 -26.56
N TYR A 423 1.60 -9.56 -27.10
CA TYR A 423 1.42 -8.22 -27.67
C TYR A 423 1.38 -7.15 -26.59
N ILE A 424 0.77 -7.47 -25.44
CA ILE A 424 0.76 -6.61 -24.26
C ILE A 424 2.16 -6.50 -23.68
N GLU A 425 2.85 -7.65 -23.51
CA GLU A 425 4.21 -7.74 -22.96
C GLU A 425 5.26 -6.98 -23.75
N ARG A 426 5.12 -6.95 -25.07
CA ARG A 426 6.04 -6.27 -25.98
C ARG A 426 5.56 -4.90 -26.42
N GLU A 427 4.50 -4.37 -25.76
CA GLU A 427 3.89 -3.08 -26.08
C GLU A 427 3.43 -2.95 -27.54
N GLN A 428 3.10 -4.07 -28.19
CA GLN A 428 2.64 -4.14 -29.58
C GLN A 428 1.12 -3.98 -29.65
N TYR A 429 0.60 -2.89 -29.08
CA TYR A 429 -0.84 -2.65 -28.96
C TYR A 429 -1.54 -2.49 -30.30
N ASP A 430 -0.81 -2.12 -31.35
CA ASP A 430 -1.28 -2.08 -32.73
C ASP A 430 -1.77 -3.44 -33.25
N LYS A 431 -1.29 -4.53 -32.65
CA LYS A 431 -1.71 -5.91 -32.97
C LYS A 431 -2.93 -6.37 -32.18
N ILE A 432 -3.34 -5.64 -31.16
CA ILE A 432 -4.54 -5.92 -30.36
C ILE A 432 -5.72 -5.23 -31.02
N GLN A 433 -6.74 -5.99 -31.31
CA GLN A 433 -8.03 -5.44 -31.74
C GLN A 433 -8.87 -5.17 -30.50
N ALA A 434 -8.73 -4.01 -29.91
CA ALA A 434 -9.58 -3.53 -28.83
C ALA A 434 -10.48 -2.42 -29.42
N ALA A 435 -11.77 -2.66 -29.48
CA ALA A 435 -12.72 -1.72 -30.05
C ALA A 435 -14.04 -1.75 -29.30
N GLY A 436 -14.68 -0.59 -29.21
CA GLY A 436 -16.01 -0.48 -28.63
C GLY A 436 -16.16 0.73 -27.74
N ASN A 437 -17.32 0.79 -27.10
CA ASN A 437 -17.68 1.90 -26.24
C ASN A 437 -18.29 1.38 -24.93
N ILE A 438 -17.99 2.07 -23.84
CA ILE A 438 -18.75 2.02 -22.59
C ILE A 438 -19.32 3.41 -22.36
N LYS A 439 -20.61 3.51 -22.20
CA LYS A 439 -21.28 4.73 -21.77
C LYS A 439 -21.73 4.56 -20.31
N LEU A 440 -21.30 5.46 -19.46
CA LEU A 440 -21.70 5.57 -18.07
C LEU A 440 -22.72 6.70 -17.96
N THR A 441 -23.76 6.49 -17.16
CA THR A 441 -24.78 7.50 -16.90
C THR A 441 -25.22 7.41 -15.44
N ASP A 442 -25.32 8.54 -14.76
CA ASP A 442 -25.79 8.71 -13.39
C ASP A 442 -25.10 7.75 -12.39
N MET A 443 -23.77 7.63 -12.51
CA MET A 443 -22.98 6.67 -11.77
C MET A 443 -22.54 7.27 -10.43
N LYS A 444 -22.90 6.61 -9.34
CA LYS A 444 -22.47 6.96 -7.98
C LYS A 444 -21.38 5.98 -7.53
N LEU A 445 -20.26 6.52 -7.07
CA LEU A 445 -19.13 5.75 -6.57
C LEU A 445 -18.71 6.25 -5.20
N MET A 446 -18.63 5.34 -4.24
CA MET A 446 -17.98 5.57 -2.95
C MET A 446 -16.60 4.91 -2.99
N LEU A 447 -15.55 5.69 -3.05
CA LEU A 447 -14.17 5.19 -3.11
C LEU A 447 -13.46 5.52 -1.79
N PRO A 448 -12.67 4.57 -1.23
CA PRO A 448 -11.85 4.87 -0.06
C PRO A 448 -10.98 6.12 -0.30
N SER A 449 -10.94 7.02 0.64
CA SER A 449 -10.12 8.25 0.61
C SER A 449 -10.54 9.30 -0.44
N LEU A 450 -11.70 9.16 -1.07
CA LEU A 450 -12.27 10.19 -1.94
C LEU A 450 -13.68 10.54 -1.47
N PRO A 451 -14.13 11.80 -1.66
CA PRO A 451 -15.53 12.14 -1.47
C PRO A 451 -16.44 11.36 -2.41
N GLU A 452 -17.73 11.36 -2.14
CA GLU A 452 -18.73 10.78 -3.04
C GLU A 452 -18.54 11.32 -4.48
N VAL A 453 -18.39 10.39 -5.44
CA VAL A 453 -18.22 10.70 -6.86
C VAL A 453 -19.50 10.38 -7.62
N ASN A 454 -20.16 11.38 -8.15
CA ASN A 454 -21.35 11.25 -8.98
C ASN A 454 -21.00 11.59 -10.43
N ILE A 455 -20.87 10.58 -11.30
CA ILE A 455 -20.62 10.77 -12.73
C ILE A 455 -21.96 10.91 -13.43
N ASN A 456 -22.31 12.10 -13.88
CA ASN A 456 -23.55 12.33 -14.61
C ASN A 456 -23.54 11.60 -15.96
N GLN A 457 -22.42 11.71 -16.66
CA GLN A 457 -22.17 10.95 -17.90
C GLN A 457 -20.68 10.81 -18.17
N SER A 458 -20.31 9.72 -18.85
CA SER A 458 -18.97 9.54 -19.43
C SER A 458 -19.05 8.56 -20.58
N THR A 459 -18.29 8.82 -21.64
CA THR A 459 -18.13 7.91 -22.78
C THR A 459 -16.69 7.45 -22.88
N LEU A 460 -16.46 6.16 -22.69
CA LEU A 460 -15.17 5.50 -22.83
C LEU A 460 -15.11 4.83 -24.19
N THR A 461 -14.22 5.26 -25.06
CA THR A 461 -13.99 4.64 -26.37
C THR A 461 -12.66 3.91 -26.37
N PHE A 462 -12.70 2.61 -26.63
CA PHE A 462 -11.55 1.73 -26.62
C PHE A 462 -10.96 1.59 -28.02
N THR A 463 -9.65 1.72 -28.14
CA THR A 463 -8.85 1.42 -29.32
C THR A 463 -7.64 0.57 -28.91
N PRO A 464 -6.93 -0.06 -29.85
CA PRO A 464 -5.72 -0.83 -29.49
C PRO A 464 -4.64 -0.01 -28.81
N GLN A 465 -4.55 1.28 -29.11
CA GLN A 465 -3.46 2.15 -28.64
C GLN A 465 -3.83 2.97 -27.42
N TYR A 466 -5.11 3.31 -27.26
CA TYR A 466 -5.56 4.19 -26.20
C TYR A 466 -7.02 4.00 -25.81
N LEU A 467 -7.33 4.41 -24.61
CA LEU A 467 -8.68 4.60 -24.09
C LEU A 467 -8.98 6.10 -24.05
N ASN A 468 -10.03 6.52 -24.73
CA ASN A 468 -10.54 7.89 -24.68
C ASN A 468 -11.68 7.99 -23.67
N LEU A 469 -11.58 8.94 -22.75
CA LEU A 469 -12.71 9.42 -21.96
C LEU A 469 -13.16 10.75 -22.58
N SER A 470 -14.42 10.84 -22.91
CA SER A 470 -15.01 12.05 -23.49
C SER A 470 -16.37 12.31 -22.85
N GLU A 471 -16.81 13.56 -22.93
CA GLU A 471 -18.08 14.01 -22.38
C GLU A 471 -18.25 13.64 -20.89
N THR A 472 -17.14 13.51 -20.14
CA THR A 472 -17.18 13.14 -18.75
C THR A 472 -17.52 14.35 -17.91
N THR A 473 -18.67 14.29 -17.24
CA THR A 473 -19.11 15.28 -16.26
C THR A 473 -19.43 14.59 -14.96
N ALA A 474 -18.86 15.08 -13.86
CA ALA A 474 -19.00 14.50 -12.54
C ALA A 474 -19.15 15.58 -11.47
N GLN A 475 -19.77 15.21 -10.37
CA GLN A 475 -19.76 15.91 -9.10
C GLN A 475 -18.92 15.08 -8.11
N ILE A 476 -17.88 15.67 -7.52
CA ILE A 476 -17.03 15.03 -6.51
C ILE A 476 -17.12 15.84 -5.24
N GLY A 477 -17.84 15.32 -4.23
CA GLY A 477 -18.22 16.13 -3.08
C GLY A 477 -18.97 17.39 -3.51
N LYS A 478 -18.46 18.55 -3.18
CA LYS A 478 -19.00 19.86 -3.58
C LYS A 478 -18.45 20.37 -4.92
N SER A 479 -17.54 19.64 -5.55
CA SER A 479 -16.83 20.06 -6.76
C SER A 479 -17.50 19.57 -8.04
N ASP A 480 -17.75 20.45 -9.02
CA ASP A 480 -18.12 20.07 -10.38
C ASP A 480 -16.87 19.81 -11.21
N VAL A 481 -16.85 18.72 -11.95
CA VAL A 481 -15.70 18.32 -12.77
C VAL A 481 -16.16 17.98 -14.19
N THR A 482 -15.52 18.58 -15.17
CA THR A 482 -15.61 18.17 -16.59
C THR A 482 -14.24 17.68 -17.03
N LEU A 483 -14.20 16.46 -17.53
CA LEU A 483 -12.96 15.77 -17.83
C LEU A 483 -12.99 15.19 -19.25
N ASP A 484 -11.97 15.48 -20.05
CA ASP A 484 -11.63 14.77 -21.26
C ASP A 484 -10.23 14.19 -21.11
N SER A 485 -10.04 12.91 -21.43
CA SER A 485 -8.76 12.24 -21.25
C SER A 485 -8.48 11.23 -22.34
N ARG A 486 -7.22 11.12 -22.68
CA ARG A 486 -6.69 10.02 -23.50
C ARG A 486 -5.65 9.27 -22.68
N LEU A 487 -5.92 8.00 -22.42
CA LEU A 487 -5.07 7.11 -21.64
C LEU A 487 -4.37 6.14 -22.59
N GLU A 488 -3.06 6.10 -22.54
CA GLU A 488 -2.20 5.20 -23.30
C GLU A 488 -1.63 4.13 -22.36
N ASN A 489 -1.24 2.98 -22.93
CA ASN A 489 -0.73 1.83 -22.17
C ASN A 489 -1.75 1.24 -21.16
N TYR A 490 -3.05 1.49 -21.35
CA TYR A 490 -4.10 1.07 -20.42
C TYR A 490 -4.20 -0.46 -20.29
N LEU A 491 -3.95 -1.21 -21.37
CA LEU A 491 -3.97 -2.68 -21.34
C LEU A 491 -2.82 -3.23 -20.47
N SER A 492 -1.61 -2.70 -20.64
CA SER A 492 -0.46 -3.09 -19.83
C SER A 492 -0.67 -2.73 -18.34
N TYR A 493 -1.26 -1.57 -18.07
CA TYR A 493 -1.62 -1.16 -16.72
C TYR A 493 -2.61 -2.14 -16.08
N VAL A 494 -3.67 -2.51 -16.79
CA VAL A 494 -4.71 -3.42 -16.28
C VAL A 494 -4.18 -4.84 -16.06
N PHE A 495 -3.34 -5.36 -16.98
CA PHE A 495 -2.91 -6.75 -16.94
C PHE A 495 -1.62 -6.98 -16.13
N LYS A 496 -0.77 -5.95 -15.99
CA LYS A 496 0.54 -6.08 -15.35
C LYS A 496 0.79 -5.09 -14.21
N GLY A 497 -0.06 -4.06 -14.07
CA GLY A 497 0.19 -2.95 -13.16
C GLY A 497 1.29 -2.00 -13.66
N ASP A 498 1.63 -2.05 -14.94
CA ASP A 498 2.61 -1.15 -15.56
C ASP A 498 2.15 0.30 -15.52
N LYS A 499 3.06 1.21 -15.87
CA LYS A 499 2.76 2.64 -15.84
C LYS A 499 1.74 3.03 -16.92
N ILE A 500 0.60 3.61 -16.50
CA ILE A 500 -0.39 4.23 -17.38
C ILE A 500 0.06 5.64 -17.74
N LYS A 501 -0.09 6.01 -19.02
CA LYS A 501 0.18 7.36 -19.52
C LYS A 501 -1.11 8.05 -19.91
N GLY A 502 -1.21 9.35 -19.68
CA GLY A 502 -2.44 10.06 -20.04
C GLY A 502 -2.28 11.55 -20.21
N ASN A 503 -3.14 12.08 -21.10
CA ASN A 503 -3.37 13.50 -21.21
C ASN A 503 -4.77 13.79 -20.69
N VAL A 504 -4.89 14.72 -19.73
CA VAL A 504 -6.13 15.04 -19.04
C VAL A 504 -6.42 16.54 -19.22
N ASN A 505 -7.61 16.88 -19.71
CA ASN A 505 -8.11 18.24 -19.71
C ASN A 505 -9.18 18.35 -18.62
N LEU A 506 -8.87 19.09 -17.58
CA LEU A 506 -9.74 19.30 -16.42
C LEU A 506 -10.35 20.69 -16.47
N ARG A 507 -11.66 20.76 -16.37
CA ARG A 507 -12.42 22.02 -16.23
C ARG A 507 -13.36 21.90 -15.03
N SER A 508 -13.48 22.98 -14.27
CA SER A 508 -14.41 23.09 -13.16
C SER A 508 -14.86 24.53 -13.00
N ASN A 509 -16.11 24.72 -12.59
CA ASN A 509 -16.58 26.03 -12.17
C ASN A 509 -16.28 26.26 -10.70
N HIS A 510 -16.38 25.21 -9.86
CA HIS A 510 -16.10 25.23 -8.44
C HIS A 510 -15.39 23.93 -8.03
N LEU A 511 -14.15 24.03 -7.58
CA LEU A 511 -13.34 22.92 -7.09
C LEU A 511 -13.00 23.16 -5.61
N ASN A 512 -13.55 22.37 -4.72
CA ASN A 512 -13.22 22.37 -3.30
C ASN A 512 -12.13 21.34 -3.00
N LEU A 513 -10.89 21.80 -2.88
CA LEU A 513 -9.76 20.91 -2.60
C LEU A 513 -9.80 20.32 -1.20
N ASN A 514 -10.52 20.94 -0.27
CA ASN A 514 -10.65 20.43 1.10
C ASN A 514 -11.33 19.05 1.12
N ASP A 515 -12.27 18.80 0.20
CA ASP A 515 -12.96 17.51 0.10
C ASP A 515 -11.99 16.35 -0.23
N PHE A 516 -10.81 16.64 -0.84
CA PHE A 516 -9.82 15.62 -1.25
C PHE A 516 -8.70 15.40 -0.23
N ILE A 517 -8.58 16.27 0.77
CA ILE A 517 -7.42 16.34 1.67
C ILE A 517 -7.81 15.91 3.08
N SER A 518 -9.12 15.86 3.38
CA SER A 518 -9.65 15.46 4.68
C SER A 518 -10.68 14.35 4.47
N PRO A 519 -10.44 13.11 4.94
CA PRO A 519 -11.49 12.11 5.02
C PRO A 519 -12.52 12.60 6.05
N GLU A 520 -13.79 12.64 5.69
CA GLU A 520 -14.89 12.88 6.62
C GLU A 520 -14.90 11.77 7.69
N GLU A 521 -14.49 12.08 8.91
CA GLU A 521 -15.03 11.41 10.08
C GLU A 521 -16.36 12.12 10.41
N GLU A 522 -17.47 11.58 9.92
CA GLU A 522 -18.79 11.90 10.43
C GLU A 522 -18.87 11.42 11.89
N GLU A 523 -19.13 12.35 12.78
CA GLU A 523 -19.56 12.32 14.19
C GLU A 523 -18.59 12.98 15.16
N ALA A 524 -18.67 14.32 15.18
CA ALA A 524 -18.63 15.08 16.44
C ALA A 524 -19.31 16.42 16.25
N GLU A 525 -20.61 16.47 16.51
CA GLU A 525 -21.25 17.72 16.92
C GLU A 525 -20.59 18.19 18.21
N THR A 526 -20.15 19.44 18.17
CA THR A 526 -19.68 20.35 19.23
C THR A 526 -18.17 20.57 19.26
N GLN A 527 -17.80 21.70 18.81
CA GLN A 527 -16.92 22.78 19.29
C GLN A 527 -15.95 23.30 18.21
N GLU A 528 -16.10 24.60 18.00
CA GLU A 528 -15.15 25.57 17.43
C GLU A 528 -14.48 25.22 16.09
N GLU A 529 -14.76 26.08 15.10
CA GLU A 529 -14.19 26.13 13.75
C GLU A 529 -12.64 26.29 13.77
N ASP A 530 -11.91 25.29 14.21
CA ASP A 530 -10.48 25.22 13.96
C ASP A 530 -10.21 24.40 12.69
N SER A 531 -9.32 24.93 11.86
CA SER A 531 -8.92 24.46 10.54
C SER A 531 -8.78 22.94 10.48
N VAL A 532 -9.50 22.33 9.54
CA VAL A 532 -9.34 20.91 9.22
C VAL A 532 -7.88 20.66 8.83
N ALA A 533 -7.18 19.78 9.54
CA ALA A 533 -5.80 19.46 9.25
C ALA A 533 -5.70 18.74 7.90
N LEU A 534 -4.90 19.30 7.00
CA LEU A 534 -4.57 18.69 5.72
C LEU A 534 -3.74 17.42 5.98
N GLN A 535 -3.88 16.37 5.17
CA GLN A 535 -3.04 15.17 5.26
C GLN A 535 -2.17 15.03 4.02
N ALA A 536 -0.91 14.64 4.24
CA ALA A 536 0.01 14.32 3.16
C ALA A 536 -0.49 13.10 2.39
N PHE A 537 -0.60 13.22 1.07
CA PHE A 537 -1.01 12.12 0.19
C PHE A 537 0.18 11.58 -0.61
N ASP A 538 0.22 10.26 -0.77
CA ASP A 538 1.26 9.61 -1.58
C ASP A 538 0.93 9.71 -3.08
N VAL A 539 1.90 10.16 -3.88
CA VAL A 539 1.75 10.25 -5.33
C VAL A 539 2.05 8.89 -5.96
N PRO A 540 1.10 8.27 -6.70
CA PRO A 540 1.28 6.94 -7.25
C PRO A 540 2.50 6.79 -8.19
N LYS A 541 3.20 5.65 -8.10
CA LYS A 541 4.39 5.33 -8.92
C LYS A 541 4.05 5.02 -10.38
N ASN A 542 2.90 4.39 -10.59
CA ASN A 542 2.50 3.81 -11.87
C ASN A 542 1.63 4.73 -12.72
N ILE A 543 1.78 6.04 -12.55
CA ILE A 543 1.07 7.08 -13.31
C ILE A 543 2.09 7.99 -14.01
N ASP A 544 1.83 8.33 -15.28
CA ASP A 544 2.51 9.40 -16.05
C ASP A 544 1.44 10.24 -16.76
N PHE A 545 0.91 11.21 -16.05
CA PHE A 545 -0.17 12.06 -16.54
C PHE A 545 0.31 13.48 -16.78
N THR A 546 -0.10 14.02 -17.92
CA THR A 546 -0.04 15.47 -18.21
C THR A 546 -1.47 16.01 -18.14
N MET A 547 -1.70 16.98 -17.28
CA MET A 547 -3.00 17.59 -17.07
C MET A 547 -2.95 19.07 -17.41
N THR A 548 -3.94 19.53 -18.15
CA THR A 548 -4.22 20.96 -18.33
C THR A 548 -5.46 21.28 -17.49
N ALA A 549 -5.33 22.20 -16.56
CA ALA A 549 -6.40 22.65 -15.68
C ALA A 549 -6.91 24.05 -16.09
N ASN A 550 -8.23 24.21 -16.07
CA ASN A 550 -8.91 25.50 -16.24
C ASN A 550 -10.09 25.54 -15.27
N LEU A 551 -9.86 26.17 -14.12
CA LEU A 551 -10.77 26.17 -12.97
C LEU A 551 -11.19 27.59 -12.67
N LYS A 552 -12.49 27.86 -12.68
CA LYS A 552 -12.99 29.22 -12.41
C LYS A 552 -12.81 29.61 -10.96
N GLU A 553 -13.08 28.70 -10.05
CA GLU A 553 -12.94 28.90 -8.61
C GLU A 553 -12.34 27.64 -7.96
N VAL A 554 -11.39 27.83 -7.07
CA VAL A 554 -10.75 26.77 -6.29
C VAL A 554 -10.77 27.22 -4.83
N LEU A 555 -11.35 26.38 -3.95
CA LEU A 555 -11.34 26.56 -2.51
C LEU A 555 -10.27 25.66 -1.88
N LEU A 556 -9.37 26.25 -1.11
CA LEU A 556 -8.33 25.53 -0.35
C LEU A 556 -8.26 26.15 1.05
N ASN A 557 -8.55 25.37 2.10
CA ASN A 557 -8.79 25.86 3.44
C ASN A 557 -9.88 26.96 3.41
N LYS A 558 -9.58 28.14 3.94
CA LYS A 558 -10.43 29.33 3.91
C LYS A 558 -10.11 30.28 2.72
N MET A 559 -9.17 29.87 1.84
CA MET A 559 -8.74 30.67 0.69
C MET A 559 -9.54 30.33 -0.56
N THR A 560 -10.00 31.36 -1.25
CA THR A 560 -10.66 31.24 -2.55
C THR A 560 -9.74 31.80 -3.63
N PHE A 561 -9.45 30.98 -4.61
CA PHE A 561 -8.66 31.34 -5.80
C PHE A 561 -9.57 31.34 -7.03
N ALA A 562 -9.44 32.37 -7.84
CA ALA A 562 -10.21 32.50 -9.07
C ALA A 562 -9.31 32.35 -10.31
N ASN A 563 -9.92 31.88 -11.42
CA ASN A 563 -9.26 31.76 -12.72
C ASN A 563 -7.93 30.98 -12.67
N VAL A 564 -7.96 29.83 -12.01
CA VAL A 564 -6.80 28.94 -11.88
C VAL A 564 -6.57 28.21 -13.20
N GLN A 565 -5.42 28.47 -13.83
CA GLN A 565 -5.04 27.88 -15.10
C GLN A 565 -3.58 27.42 -15.06
N GLY A 566 -3.28 26.26 -15.64
CA GLY A 566 -1.90 25.77 -15.72
C GLY A 566 -1.82 24.32 -16.15
N ASN A 567 -0.60 23.81 -16.11
CA ASN A 567 -0.30 22.43 -16.46
C ASN A 567 0.29 21.71 -15.26
N LEU A 568 -0.17 20.47 -15.07
CA LEU A 568 0.37 19.56 -14.07
C LEU A 568 0.93 18.33 -14.76
N ARG A 569 2.05 17.82 -14.28
CA ARG A 569 2.59 16.54 -14.68
C ARG A 569 2.77 15.67 -13.46
N ILE A 570 2.13 14.50 -13.46
CA ILE A 570 2.23 13.51 -12.39
C ILE A 570 3.09 12.37 -12.92
N ASN A 571 4.27 12.18 -12.36
CA ASN A 571 5.16 11.09 -12.76
C ASN A 571 6.17 10.78 -11.66
N ASN A 572 6.50 9.49 -11.47
CA ASN A 572 7.53 9.05 -10.53
C ASN A 572 7.36 9.61 -9.11
N GLN A 573 6.17 9.51 -8.55
CA GLN A 573 5.82 10.04 -7.22
C GLN A 573 6.06 11.56 -7.08
N LYS A 574 5.92 12.29 -8.17
CA LYS A 574 6.07 13.75 -8.22
C LYS A 574 4.95 14.39 -9.02
N ILE A 575 4.45 15.50 -8.53
CA ILE A 575 3.56 16.42 -9.25
C ILE A 575 4.35 17.67 -9.56
N ASP A 576 4.59 17.93 -10.84
CA ASP A 576 5.16 19.18 -11.32
C ASP A 576 4.04 20.08 -11.82
N MET A 577 3.94 21.26 -11.27
CA MET A 577 3.02 22.34 -11.67
C MET A 577 3.79 23.36 -12.49
N SER A 578 3.35 23.67 -13.69
CA SER A 578 4.01 24.61 -14.57
C SER A 578 3.05 25.62 -15.17
N ASN A 579 3.51 26.85 -15.28
CA ASN A 579 2.73 27.98 -15.80
C ASN A 579 1.37 28.11 -15.07
N LEU A 580 1.34 27.78 -13.79
CA LEU A 580 0.14 27.94 -13.00
C LEU A 580 -0.07 29.41 -12.70
N SER A 581 -1.26 29.90 -13.01
CA SER A 581 -1.69 31.28 -12.74
C SER A 581 -3.03 31.24 -12.03
N LEU A 582 -3.16 32.05 -11.01
CA LEU A 582 -4.39 32.16 -10.22
C LEU A 582 -4.55 33.58 -9.65
N ASN A 583 -5.78 33.97 -9.39
CA ASN A 583 -6.12 35.21 -8.71
C ASN A 583 -6.51 34.89 -7.27
N GLY A 584 -5.93 35.62 -6.33
CA GLY A 584 -6.21 35.46 -4.89
C GLY A 584 -5.46 36.50 -4.07
N MET A 585 -5.85 36.67 -2.83
CA MET A 585 -5.22 37.63 -1.92
C MET A 585 -5.11 39.05 -2.52
N GLY A 586 -6.14 39.46 -3.27
CA GLY A 586 -6.21 40.80 -3.90
C GLY A 586 -5.40 40.98 -5.20
N GLY A 587 -4.63 39.98 -5.63
CA GLY A 587 -3.74 40.08 -6.79
C GLY A 587 -3.68 38.83 -7.64
N THR A 588 -2.59 38.66 -8.36
CA THR A 588 -2.32 37.50 -9.22
C THR A 588 -1.04 36.80 -8.78
N ILE A 589 -1.09 35.46 -8.75
CA ILE A 589 0.04 34.57 -8.44
C ILE A 589 0.31 33.70 -9.66
N GLY A 590 1.50 33.86 -10.25
CA GLY A 590 2.07 32.92 -11.20
C GLY A 590 3.04 32.00 -10.48
N MET A 591 3.00 30.68 -10.77
CA MET A 591 3.93 29.77 -10.14
C MET A 591 4.35 28.60 -11.03
N ASN A 592 5.57 28.12 -10.75
CA ASN A 592 6.03 26.81 -11.12
C ASN A 592 6.45 26.12 -9.81
N ALA A 593 5.86 24.96 -9.52
CA ALA A 593 6.10 24.29 -8.25
C ALA A 593 6.12 22.78 -8.43
N SER A 594 6.66 22.06 -7.47
CA SER A 594 6.59 20.61 -7.44
C SER A 594 6.32 20.10 -6.04
N TYR A 595 5.59 18.98 -5.96
CA TYR A 595 5.33 18.20 -4.76
C TYR A 595 5.82 16.78 -5.02
N SER A 596 6.66 16.23 -4.15
CA SER A 596 7.28 14.91 -4.35
C SER A 596 7.26 14.07 -3.09
N THR A 597 6.73 12.85 -3.23
CA THR A 597 6.75 11.79 -2.19
C THR A 597 7.79 10.71 -2.48
N ALA A 598 8.68 10.93 -3.46
CA ALA A 598 9.65 9.92 -3.90
C ALA A 598 10.64 9.49 -2.81
N LEU A 599 10.94 10.34 -1.84
CA LEU A 599 11.81 10.02 -0.70
C LEU A 599 11.01 9.56 0.52
N SER A 600 9.86 10.16 0.77
CA SER A 600 8.99 9.85 1.91
C SER A 600 7.58 10.39 1.64
N ALA A 601 6.57 9.57 1.88
CA ALA A 601 5.16 9.99 1.81
C ALA A 601 4.76 10.85 3.03
N SER A 602 5.36 10.58 4.20
CA SER A 602 5.07 11.33 5.44
C SER A 602 5.81 12.66 5.53
N THR A 603 6.86 12.87 4.71
CA THR A 603 7.62 14.12 4.66
C THR A 603 7.86 14.53 3.21
N PRO A 604 6.81 14.90 2.47
CA PRO A 604 6.93 15.26 1.07
C PRO A 604 7.77 16.53 0.89
N LYS A 605 8.50 16.57 -0.23
CA LYS A 605 9.31 17.73 -0.62
C LYS A 605 8.50 18.65 -1.53
N VAL A 606 8.55 19.95 -1.24
CA VAL A 606 7.98 21.01 -2.07
C VAL A 606 9.08 21.96 -2.55
N GLU A 607 9.09 22.24 -3.83
CA GLU A 607 9.94 23.28 -4.44
C GLU A 607 9.03 24.22 -5.27
N GLY A 608 9.25 25.49 -5.19
CA GLY A 608 8.41 26.45 -5.94
C GLY A 608 9.10 27.75 -6.29
N SER A 609 8.71 28.30 -7.45
CA SER A 609 9.06 29.63 -7.93
C SER A 609 7.76 30.40 -8.14
N PHE A 610 7.58 31.47 -7.42
CA PHE A 610 6.35 32.27 -7.39
C PHE A 610 6.63 33.66 -7.94
N ASN A 611 5.74 34.12 -8.81
CA ASN A 611 5.70 35.48 -9.33
C ASN A 611 4.41 36.13 -8.82
N LEU A 612 4.56 37.08 -7.92
CA LEU A 612 3.48 37.76 -7.22
C LEU A 612 3.23 39.12 -7.86
N THR A 613 1.98 39.47 -8.11
CA THR A 613 1.61 40.76 -8.70
C THR A 613 0.45 41.36 -7.93
N ASP A 614 0.69 42.53 -7.36
CA ASP A 614 -0.26 43.38 -6.65
C ASP A 614 -1.03 42.67 -5.51
N LEU A 615 -0.36 41.76 -4.78
CA LEU A 615 -0.98 41.07 -3.63
C LEU A 615 -1.24 42.02 -2.46
N SER A 616 -2.39 41.93 -1.82
CA SER A 616 -2.75 42.68 -0.63
C SER A 616 -1.98 42.19 0.61
N PHE A 617 -1.31 43.09 1.31
CA PHE A 617 -0.66 42.77 2.59
C PHE A 617 -1.64 42.16 3.58
N THR A 618 -2.80 42.77 3.75
CA THR A 618 -3.84 42.34 4.71
C THR A 618 -4.36 40.93 4.39
N GLU A 619 -4.74 40.70 3.13
CA GLU A 619 -5.30 39.38 2.73
C GLU A 619 -4.23 38.29 2.78
N THR A 620 -2.98 38.61 2.40
CA THR A 620 -1.86 37.65 2.48
C THR A 620 -1.55 37.26 3.93
N TYR A 621 -1.55 38.22 4.86
CA TYR A 621 -1.35 37.94 6.28
C TYR A 621 -2.47 37.06 6.86
N GLN A 622 -3.71 37.31 6.50
CA GLN A 622 -4.84 36.52 6.95
C GLN A 622 -4.81 35.08 6.43
N ALA A 623 -4.38 34.90 5.18
CA ALA A 623 -4.42 33.64 4.47
C ALA A 623 -3.26 32.70 4.81
N LEU A 624 -2.05 33.21 5.10
CA LEU A 624 -0.84 32.42 5.17
C LEU A 624 -0.19 32.46 6.55
N ASP A 625 -0.22 31.34 7.28
CA ASP A 625 0.37 31.22 8.62
C ASP A 625 1.90 31.42 8.61
N MET A 626 2.58 30.99 7.52
CA MET A 626 4.01 31.25 7.34
C MET A 626 4.31 32.75 7.34
N VAL A 627 3.44 33.56 6.73
CA VAL A 627 3.60 35.03 6.72
C VAL A 627 3.37 35.61 8.11
N LYS A 628 2.43 35.08 8.88
CA LYS A 628 2.21 35.47 10.29
C LYS A 628 3.44 35.24 11.16
N GLN A 629 4.21 34.21 10.88
CA GLN A 629 5.41 33.85 11.63
C GLN A 629 6.67 34.59 11.14
N LEU A 630 6.95 34.58 9.84
CA LEU A 630 8.19 35.15 9.28
C LEU A 630 8.12 36.65 9.00
N ALA A 631 6.94 37.17 8.74
CA ALA A 631 6.73 38.60 8.43
C ALA A 631 5.52 39.17 9.17
N PRO A 632 5.44 39.06 10.51
CA PRO A 632 4.30 39.55 11.28
C PRO A 632 4.01 41.06 11.09
N ILE A 633 4.97 41.83 10.57
CA ILE A 633 4.78 43.22 10.17
C ILE A 633 3.62 43.40 9.18
N PHE A 634 3.29 42.37 8.35
CA PHE A 634 2.23 42.45 7.34
C PHE A 634 0.85 42.75 7.96
N GLU A 635 0.62 42.38 9.22
CA GLU A 635 -0.60 42.71 9.99
C GLU A 635 -0.86 44.25 9.97
N ASN A 636 0.21 45.05 10.04
CA ASN A 636 0.16 46.44 10.17
C ASN A 636 0.38 47.21 8.85
N LEU A 637 0.52 46.47 7.75
CA LEU A 637 0.72 47.07 6.41
C LEU A 637 -0.60 47.11 5.63
N LYS A 638 -0.80 48.17 4.91
CA LYS A 638 -1.83 48.34 3.87
C LYS A 638 -1.17 48.67 2.54
N GLY A 639 -1.91 48.42 1.46
CA GLY A 639 -1.39 48.51 0.10
C GLY A 639 -1.14 47.11 -0.47
N SER A 640 -0.35 47.08 -1.52
CA SER A 640 -0.02 45.82 -2.22
C SER A 640 1.49 45.64 -2.38
N PHE A 641 1.86 44.43 -2.71
CA PHE A 641 3.23 44.11 -3.05
C PHE A 641 3.30 43.18 -4.26
N SER A 642 4.40 43.29 -4.98
CA SER A 642 4.75 42.39 -6.10
C SER A 642 6.15 41.84 -5.86
N GLY A 643 6.47 40.68 -6.42
CA GLY A 643 7.81 40.12 -6.24
C GLY A 643 7.97 38.70 -6.78
N ASN A 644 9.19 38.22 -6.63
CA ASN A 644 9.56 36.86 -7.00
C ASN A 644 10.11 36.14 -5.78
N ILE A 645 9.62 34.92 -5.54
CA ILE A 645 10.05 34.06 -4.41
C ILE A 645 10.38 32.68 -4.96
N ASN A 646 11.54 32.16 -4.61
CA ASN A 646 11.87 30.74 -4.78
C ASN A 646 11.97 30.12 -3.40
N ILE A 647 11.33 28.99 -3.21
CA ILE A 647 11.29 28.29 -1.91
C ILE A 647 11.43 26.79 -2.10
N GLU A 648 12.11 26.15 -1.18
CA GLU A 648 12.22 24.71 -1.05
C GLU A 648 12.01 24.34 0.41
N THR A 649 11.17 23.32 0.69
CA THR A 649 10.89 22.87 2.06
C THR A 649 10.40 21.43 2.08
N LEU A 650 10.56 20.76 3.20
CA LEU A 650 9.83 19.54 3.53
C LEU A 650 8.53 19.92 4.23
N LEU A 651 7.49 19.13 4.01
CA LEU A 651 6.23 19.25 4.73
C LEU A 651 6.12 18.13 5.77
N ASN A 652 5.39 18.36 6.85
CA ASN A 652 4.98 17.31 7.78
C ASN A 652 3.72 16.58 7.26
N GLU A 653 3.21 15.63 8.04
CA GLU A 653 2.00 14.86 7.69
C GLU A 653 0.75 15.73 7.51
N GLU A 654 0.70 16.90 8.14
CA GLU A 654 -0.39 17.88 8.06
C GLU A 654 -0.17 18.92 6.94
N LEU A 655 0.77 18.65 6.01
CA LEU A 655 1.17 19.54 4.91
C LEU A 655 1.67 20.93 5.37
N SER A 656 2.05 21.07 6.62
CA SER A 656 2.69 22.29 7.13
C SER A 656 4.20 22.24 6.87
N PRO A 657 4.82 23.38 6.50
CA PRO A 657 6.26 23.43 6.27
C PRO A 657 7.07 23.08 7.52
N ILE A 658 8.08 22.22 7.36
CA ILE A 658 9.11 21.98 8.37
C ILE A 658 10.13 23.11 8.22
N PHE A 659 9.99 24.11 9.03
CA PHE A 659 10.69 25.37 8.86
C PHE A 659 12.22 25.28 8.90
N GLU A 660 12.77 24.35 9.69
CA GLU A 660 14.20 24.08 9.74
C GLU A 660 14.75 23.55 8.42
N SER A 661 13.90 22.94 7.59
CA SER A 661 14.24 22.47 6.23
C SER A 661 14.04 23.53 5.16
N THR A 662 13.41 24.64 5.53
CA THR A 662 13.00 25.66 4.55
C THR A 662 14.19 26.49 4.09
N GLN A 663 14.41 26.53 2.79
CA GLN A 663 15.35 27.40 2.11
C GLN A 663 14.59 28.24 1.07
N GLY A 664 14.98 29.49 0.95
CA GLY A 664 14.29 30.37 0.01
C GLY A 664 15.05 31.68 -0.25
N LYS A 665 14.71 32.30 -1.35
CA LYS A 665 15.18 33.63 -1.68
C LYS A 665 14.13 34.37 -2.48
N GLY A 666 14.07 35.66 -2.29
CA GLY A 666 13.10 36.48 -3.01
C GLY A 666 13.38 37.97 -2.96
N GLY A 667 12.55 38.67 -3.70
CA GLY A 667 12.49 40.12 -3.64
C GLY A 667 11.06 40.61 -3.70
N LEU A 668 10.76 41.65 -2.97
CA LEU A 668 9.45 42.28 -2.93
C LEU A 668 9.56 43.77 -3.26
N SER A 669 8.60 44.29 -4.00
CA SER A 669 8.36 45.70 -4.22
C SER A 669 6.97 46.06 -3.75
N THR A 670 6.83 47.16 -3.01
CA THR A 670 5.54 47.60 -2.49
C THR A 670 4.91 48.66 -3.37
N LYS A 671 3.60 48.82 -3.25
CA LYS A 671 2.82 49.82 -3.94
C LYS A 671 1.73 50.35 -3.02
N ASP A 672 1.60 51.68 -2.96
CA ASP A 672 0.65 52.37 -2.10
C ASP A 672 0.79 51.99 -0.62
N LEU A 673 2.05 51.78 -0.19
CA LEU A 673 2.38 51.31 1.15
C LEU A 673 1.97 52.28 2.23
N SER A 674 1.22 51.85 3.19
CA SER A 674 0.96 52.61 4.42
C SER A 674 1.12 51.74 5.65
N LEU A 675 1.63 52.33 6.69
CA LEU A 675 1.86 51.72 8.02
C LEU A 675 0.80 52.22 9.01
N SER A 676 0.24 51.34 9.80
CA SER A 676 -0.65 51.75 10.90
C SER A 676 -0.27 50.96 12.18
N ASN A 677 -0.14 51.73 13.30
CA ASN A 677 0.13 51.14 14.63
C ASN A 677 1.40 50.27 14.73
N VAL A 678 2.52 50.79 14.18
CA VAL A 678 3.78 50.03 14.22
C VAL A 678 4.64 50.51 15.38
N ASP A 679 4.65 49.75 16.47
CA ASP A 679 5.42 50.03 17.69
C ASP A 679 6.92 50.27 17.42
N ILE A 680 7.47 49.63 16.41
CA ILE A 680 8.87 49.79 16.02
C ILE A 680 9.13 51.27 15.60
N ILE A 681 8.26 51.87 14.77
CA ILE A 681 8.43 53.27 14.33
C ILE A 681 8.32 54.24 15.52
N ASP A 682 7.37 53.99 16.41
CA ASP A 682 7.18 54.79 17.62
C ASP A 682 8.40 54.73 18.55
N LYS A 683 8.96 53.54 18.72
CA LYS A 683 10.19 53.36 19.51
C LYS A 683 11.41 53.97 18.84
N ILE A 684 11.56 53.85 17.49
CA ILE A 684 12.61 54.56 16.75
C ILE A 684 12.46 56.09 16.93
N ALA A 685 11.26 56.61 16.70
CA ALA A 685 10.99 58.07 16.85
C ALA A 685 11.35 58.54 18.30
N THR A 686 11.07 57.74 19.29
CA THR A 686 11.41 58.03 20.69
C THR A 686 12.90 57.93 20.92
N ALA A 687 13.60 56.91 20.44
CA ALA A 687 15.03 56.71 20.62
C ALA A 687 15.86 57.84 19.99
N ILE A 688 15.45 58.31 18.79
CA ILE A 688 16.14 59.39 18.11
C ILE A 688 15.59 60.78 18.47
N LYS A 689 14.59 60.88 19.39
CA LYS A 689 13.93 62.12 19.83
C LYS A 689 13.33 62.94 18.69
N LYS A 690 12.68 62.25 17.73
CA LYS A 690 12.01 62.82 16.56
C LYS A 690 10.53 62.34 16.48
N PRO A 691 9.63 62.94 17.31
CA PRO A 691 8.24 62.46 17.35
C PRO A 691 7.48 62.67 16.02
N GLU A 692 7.95 63.54 15.14
CA GLU A 692 7.36 63.75 13.82
C GLU A 692 7.35 62.48 12.94
N LEU A 693 8.28 61.53 13.18
CA LEU A 693 8.33 60.26 12.44
C LEU A 693 7.09 59.40 12.64
N LYS A 694 6.41 59.54 13.77
CA LYS A 694 5.20 58.76 14.08
C LYS A 694 4.05 58.98 13.11
N ASN A 695 3.99 60.13 12.47
CA ASN A 695 2.91 60.54 11.58
C ASN A 695 3.36 60.67 10.10
N MET A 696 4.56 60.23 9.76
CA MET A 696 5.07 60.28 8.40
C MET A 696 4.61 59.12 7.57
N GLN A 697 4.23 59.36 6.33
CA GLN A 697 3.92 58.30 5.36
C GLN A 697 5.19 57.57 4.91
N VAL A 698 5.11 56.28 4.85
CA VAL A 698 6.16 55.43 4.24
C VAL A 698 6.00 55.46 2.75
N GLN A 699 7.12 55.63 2.02
CA GLN A 699 7.13 55.48 0.57
C GLN A 699 7.32 54.01 0.20
N ASP A 700 6.91 53.67 -1.02
CA ASP A 700 7.12 52.31 -1.55
C ASP A 700 8.60 51.95 -1.54
N MET A 701 8.84 50.69 -1.23
CA MET A 701 10.16 50.11 -1.03
C MET A 701 10.39 48.82 -1.82
N ASN A 702 11.67 48.54 -2.02
CA ASN A 702 12.11 47.27 -2.54
C ASN A 702 13.02 46.59 -1.51
N LEU A 703 12.81 45.31 -1.29
CA LEU A 703 13.67 44.52 -0.42
C LEU A 703 13.97 43.15 -1.05
N ALA A 704 15.16 42.64 -0.80
CA ALA A 704 15.51 41.27 -1.12
C ALA A 704 15.77 40.50 0.18
N PHE A 705 15.41 39.23 0.20
CA PHE A 705 15.54 38.39 1.36
C PHE A 705 15.98 36.97 1.00
N GLU A 706 16.48 36.29 2.00
CA GLU A 706 16.89 34.90 1.96
C GLU A 706 16.35 34.18 3.21
N ILE A 707 15.84 32.99 3.03
CA ILE A 707 15.35 32.13 4.13
C ILE A 707 16.31 30.96 4.25
N GLU A 708 16.88 30.76 5.41
CA GLU A 708 17.75 29.63 5.72
C GLU A 708 17.67 29.29 7.22
N ASN A 709 17.64 27.99 7.53
CA ASN A 709 17.62 27.49 8.92
C ASN A 709 16.56 28.16 9.81
N GLY A 710 15.36 28.36 9.30
CA GLY A 710 14.25 28.97 10.04
C GLY A 710 14.37 30.48 10.27
N ARG A 711 15.25 31.16 9.55
CA ARG A 711 15.40 32.62 9.62
C ARG A 711 15.26 33.27 8.24
N LEU A 712 14.48 34.33 8.18
CA LEU A 712 14.41 35.24 7.03
C LEU A 712 15.41 36.36 7.22
N SER A 713 16.42 36.45 6.36
CA SER A 713 17.43 37.50 6.36
C SER A 713 17.19 38.48 5.20
N THR A 714 17.22 39.78 5.48
CA THR A 714 17.03 40.79 4.45
C THR A 714 18.39 41.39 4.03
N GLN A 715 18.57 41.60 2.72
CA GLN A 715 19.62 42.45 2.21
C GLN A 715 19.37 43.92 2.62
N PRO A 716 20.42 44.80 2.61
CA PRO A 716 20.19 46.20 2.92
C PRO A 716 19.11 46.86 2.05
N PHE A 717 18.09 47.42 2.67
CA PHE A 717 16.97 48.06 2.02
C PHE A 717 16.65 49.44 2.64
N ASP A 718 16.07 50.34 1.87
CA ASP A 718 15.73 51.70 2.28
C ASP A 718 14.24 51.78 2.68
N ILE A 719 13.97 52.29 3.88
CA ILE A 719 12.64 52.74 4.30
C ILE A 719 12.64 54.26 4.30
N LYS A 720 11.81 54.89 3.49
CA LYS A 720 11.68 56.34 3.41
C LYS A 720 10.42 56.79 4.16
N LEU A 721 10.61 57.57 5.21
CA LEU A 721 9.58 58.18 6.03
C LEU A 721 9.60 59.69 5.78
N GLY A 722 8.82 60.19 4.86
CA GLY A 722 8.95 61.55 4.39
C GLY A 722 10.36 61.82 3.84
N ASN A 723 11.11 62.76 4.51
CA ASN A 723 12.48 63.08 4.13
C ASN A 723 13.54 62.30 4.95
N TYR A 724 13.13 61.41 5.85
CA TYR A 724 14.06 60.50 6.56
C TYR A 724 14.26 59.24 5.73
N VAL A 725 15.48 58.75 5.68
CA VAL A 725 15.83 57.49 5.00
C VAL A 725 16.51 56.57 6.02
N MET A 726 15.87 55.42 6.27
CA MET A 726 16.46 54.33 7.06
C MET A 726 16.95 53.24 6.11
N ASN A 727 18.23 52.91 6.15
CA ASN A 727 18.79 51.76 5.48
C ASN A 727 18.99 50.67 6.53
N LEU A 728 18.23 49.60 6.40
CA LEU A 728 18.19 48.45 7.37
C LEU A 728 18.61 47.14 6.70
N SER A 729 19.25 46.28 7.45
CA SER A 729 19.47 44.88 7.10
C SER A 729 19.44 44.03 8.37
N GLY A 730 19.03 42.80 8.29
CA GLY A 730 18.94 41.93 9.47
C GLY A 730 18.13 40.69 9.23
N SER A 731 17.66 40.06 10.28
CA SER A 731 16.90 38.82 10.17
C SER A 731 15.76 38.71 11.16
N THR A 732 14.77 37.93 10.78
CA THR A 732 13.63 37.53 11.62
C THR A 732 13.61 36.02 11.72
N GLY A 733 13.56 35.49 12.95
CA GLY A 733 13.39 34.06 13.21
C GLY A 733 11.93 33.62 13.27
N LEU A 734 11.68 32.31 13.16
CA LEU A 734 10.37 31.69 13.34
C LEU A 734 9.80 31.92 14.74
N ASP A 735 10.66 32.05 15.73
CA ASP A 735 10.34 32.42 17.09
C ASP A 735 10.00 33.91 17.23
N GLN A 736 9.84 34.62 16.11
CA GLN A 736 9.61 36.06 16.01
C GLN A 736 10.74 36.92 16.61
N THR A 737 11.89 36.33 16.90
CA THR A 737 13.07 37.12 17.28
C THR A 737 13.55 37.96 16.08
N ILE A 738 13.93 39.17 16.34
CA ILE A 738 14.42 40.10 15.35
C ILE A 738 15.85 40.57 15.71
N ASP A 739 16.70 40.70 14.68
CA ASP A 739 18.03 41.26 14.80
C ASP A 739 18.34 42.08 13.54
N TYR A 740 18.05 43.34 13.61
CA TYR A 740 18.28 44.29 12.52
C TYR A 740 19.27 45.35 12.94
N SER A 741 20.10 45.74 12.02
CA SER A 741 20.99 46.90 12.13
C SER A 741 20.90 47.79 10.91
N GLY A 742 21.20 49.03 11.08
CA GLY A 742 21.15 49.93 9.94
C GLY A 742 21.46 51.40 10.31
N LYS A 743 21.17 52.28 9.36
CA LYS A 743 21.45 53.69 9.47
C LYS A 743 20.19 54.52 9.16
N ILE A 744 19.92 55.49 10.00
CA ILE A 744 18.92 56.51 9.69
C ILE A 744 19.59 57.82 9.30
N LYS A 745 19.31 58.30 8.08
CA LYS A 745 19.74 59.62 7.59
C LYS A 745 18.67 60.67 7.94
N LEU A 746 19.07 61.68 8.69
CA LEU A 746 18.24 62.82 9.08
C LEU A 746 18.15 63.83 7.93
N PRO A 747 16.99 64.37 7.62
CA PRO A 747 16.91 65.49 6.66
C PRO A 747 17.52 66.78 7.22
N ASP A 748 17.99 67.66 6.36
CA ASP A 748 18.62 68.95 6.77
C ASP A 748 17.66 69.77 7.64
N SER A 749 16.35 69.72 7.37
CA SER A 749 15.30 70.44 8.13
C SER A 749 15.10 69.89 9.56
N ALA A 750 15.45 68.60 9.84
CA ALA A 750 15.31 67.98 11.18
C ALA A 750 16.48 68.36 12.09
N GLY A 751 17.52 69.06 11.57
CA GLY A 751 18.72 69.38 12.34
C GLY A 751 19.62 68.16 12.58
N LYS A 752 20.65 68.36 13.36
CA LYS A 752 21.61 67.28 13.75
C LYS A 752 21.25 66.76 15.12
N ILE A 753 21.42 65.47 15.33
CA ILE A 753 21.47 64.92 16.72
C ILE A 753 22.93 64.90 17.13
N GLY A 754 23.35 65.89 17.92
CA GLY A 754 24.75 66.24 18.13
C GLY A 754 25.39 66.76 16.85
N ASP A 755 26.49 66.17 16.41
CA ASP A 755 27.21 66.54 15.16
C ASP A 755 26.83 65.57 13.99
N TYR A 756 25.87 64.67 14.20
CA TYR A 756 25.56 63.62 13.26
C TYR A 756 24.33 63.93 12.45
N THR A 757 24.42 63.68 11.12
CA THR A 757 23.30 63.70 10.18
C THR A 757 22.83 62.28 9.87
N THR A 758 23.56 61.26 10.38
CA THR A 758 23.24 59.83 10.22
C THR A 758 23.49 59.16 11.57
N LEU A 759 22.55 58.31 11.98
CA LEU A 759 22.60 57.53 13.25
C LEU A 759 22.57 56.06 12.93
N ASP A 760 23.44 55.29 13.59
CA ASP A 760 23.45 53.84 13.49
C ASP A 760 22.39 53.27 14.46
N LEU A 761 21.46 52.43 13.94
CA LEU A 761 20.37 51.79 14.69
C LEU A 761 20.68 50.33 14.91
N LYS A 762 20.29 49.81 16.08
CA LYS A 762 20.23 48.40 16.39
C LYS A 762 18.84 48.07 16.91
N ILE A 763 18.20 47.09 16.28
CA ILE A 763 16.84 46.67 16.60
C ILE A 763 16.89 45.18 16.90
N GLY A 764 16.56 44.80 18.12
CA GLY A 764 16.55 43.39 18.58
C GLY A 764 15.30 43.08 19.37
N GLY A 765 15.29 41.94 20.07
CA GLY A 765 14.13 41.44 20.85
C GLY A 765 13.19 40.61 19.99
N THR A 766 11.90 40.82 20.15
CA THR A 766 10.86 40.16 19.36
C THR A 766 9.98 41.19 18.65
N PHE A 767 9.23 40.77 17.64
CA PHE A 767 8.28 41.65 16.98
C PHE A 767 7.27 42.29 17.95
N GLN A 768 6.80 41.54 18.96
CA GLN A 768 5.87 42.03 19.97
C GLN A 768 6.54 42.90 21.04
N SER A 769 7.83 42.72 21.25
CA SER A 769 8.60 43.49 22.25
C SER A 769 9.98 43.91 21.69
N PRO A 770 10.00 44.79 20.69
CA PRO A 770 11.26 45.23 20.06
C PRO A 770 12.09 46.10 21.02
N SER A 771 13.38 45.84 21.06
CA SER A 771 14.40 46.74 21.74
C SER A 771 15.10 47.54 20.68
N ILE A 772 15.12 48.85 20.82
CA ILE A 772 15.75 49.75 19.89
C ILE A 772 16.85 50.54 20.62
N GLY A 773 18.02 50.54 20.02
CA GLY A 773 19.17 51.25 20.50
C GLY A 773 19.88 52.03 19.40
N ILE A 774 20.60 53.07 19.78
CA ILE A 774 21.57 53.74 18.90
C ILE A 774 22.92 53.06 19.13
N ASP A 775 23.55 52.55 18.06
CA ASP A 775 24.88 51.93 18.15
C ASP A 775 25.98 53.03 18.30
N ALA A 776 26.15 53.43 19.53
CA ALA A 776 27.10 54.47 19.86
C ALA A 776 28.57 54.03 19.60
N GLU A 777 28.86 52.73 19.59
CA GLU A 777 30.21 52.20 19.38
C GLU A 777 30.59 52.25 17.88
N SER A 778 29.69 51.81 16.99
CA SER A 778 29.86 51.89 15.57
C SER A 778 29.97 53.37 15.11
N MET A 779 29.13 54.24 15.68
CA MET A 779 29.20 55.68 15.38
C MET A 779 30.54 56.29 15.83
N ALA A 780 31.07 55.88 16.96
CA ALA A 780 32.36 56.37 17.45
C ALA A 780 33.50 55.93 16.51
N LYS A 781 33.47 54.68 16.03
CA LYS A 781 34.47 54.15 15.10
C LYS A 781 34.47 54.88 13.76
N GLN A 782 33.28 55.14 13.18
CA GLN A 782 33.15 55.91 11.93
C GLN A 782 33.57 57.40 12.09
N ALA A 783 33.28 58.00 13.24
CA ALA A 783 33.75 59.35 13.55
C ALA A 783 35.27 59.41 13.63
N THR A 784 35.87 58.40 14.18
CA THR A 784 37.35 58.31 14.31
C THR A 784 37.98 58.13 12.92
N GLU A 785 37.46 57.24 12.09
CA GLU A 785 37.94 57.05 10.71
C GLU A 785 37.85 58.35 9.88
N LYS A 786 36.71 59.07 9.96
CA LYS A 786 36.54 60.35 9.28
C LYS A 786 37.51 61.47 9.81
N LEU A 787 37.85 61.41 11.13
CA LEU A 787 38.82 62.36 11.67
C LEU A 787 40.24 62.01 11.25
N VAL A 788 40.56 60.73 11.14
CA VAL A 788 41.86 60.26 10.63
C VAL A 788 42.00 60.60 9.15
N ASP A 789 40.97 60.47 8.34
CA ASP A 789 40.98 60.82 6.93
C ASP A 789 41.09 62.32 6.71
N LYS A 790 40.33 63.14 7.46
CA LYS A 790 40.49 64.58 7.49
C LYS A 790 41.86 65.03 7.97
N ALA A 791 42.46 64.33 8.92
CA ALA A 791 43.84 64.64 9.37
C ALA A 791 44.84 64.22 8.28
N LYS A 792 44.67 63.12 7.59
CA LYS A 792 45.45 62.69 6.43
C LYS A 792 45.37 63.69 5.25
N ASP A 793 44.16 64.15 4.96
CA ASP A 793 43.89 65.12 3.90
C ASP A 793 44.55 66.48 4.23
N LYS A 794 44.43 66.98 5.46
CA LYS A 794 45.10 68.18 5.95
C LYS A 794 46.64 68.07 5.98
N LEU A 795 47.13 66.88 6.27
CA LEU A 795 48.57 66.60 6.32
C LEU A 795 49.14 66.55 4.86
N SER A 796 48.39 65.91 3.93
CA SER A 796 48.74 65.83 2.53
C SER A 796 48.70 67.22 1.88
N GLU A 797 47.73 68.05 2.24
CA GLU A 797 47.61 69.42 1.81
C GLU A 797 48.79 70.33 2.37
N LYS A 798 49.15 70.09 3.61
CA LYS A 798 50.29 70.82 4.19
C LYS A 798 51.68 70.35 3.70
N LEU A 799 51.78 69.14 3.20
CA LEU A 799 53.00 68.51 2.67
C LEU A 799 53.10 68.68 1.15
N GLY A 800 52.12 69.34 0.47
CA GLY A 800 52.22 69.69 -0.96
C GLY A 800 52.22 68.49 -1.91
N LEU A 801 51.67 67.32 -1.44
CA LEU A 801 51.60 66.12 -2.26
C LEU A 801 50.36 66.23 -3.16
N LYS A 802 50.52 66.55 -4.43
CA LYS A 802 49.52 66.45 -5.47
C LYS A 802 49.19 64.94 -5.70
N LYS A 803 47.89 64.60 -5.79
CA LYS A 803 47.45 63.31 -6.26
C LYS A 803 47.90 63.05 -7.69
N ASP A 804 49.00 62.31 -7.85
CA ASP A 804 49.29 61.55 -9.06
C ASP A 804 49.40 60.07 -8.74
N SER A 805 48.55 59.35 -9.45
CA SER A 805 48.45 57.92 -9.39
C SER A 805 49.68 57.27 -9.96
N THR A 806 50.54 56.65 -9.11
CA THR A 806 51.35 55.45 -9.51
C THR A 806 51.88 54.73 -8.26
N GLN A 807 51.81 53.40 -8.31
CA GLN A 807 52.25 52.49 -7.30
C GLN A 807 53.71 52.62 -6.87
N ILE A 808 54.01 52.57 -5.60
CA ILE A 808 55.24 51.96 -5.09
C ILE A 808 54.95 51.30 -3.75
N ASN A 809 55.21 49.98 -3.71
CA ASN A 809 55.33 49.17 -2.50
C ASN A 809 56.51 49.63 -1.71
N ASP A 810 56.37 49.91 -0.43
CA ASP A 810 57.38 49.51 0.58
C ASP A 810 56.77 49.40 1.98
N SER A 811 56.80 48.18 2.50
CA SER A 811 56.30 47.78 3.79
C SER A 811 57.46 47.91 4.80
N THR A 812 57.24 48.50 5.98
CA THR A 812 57.81 48.14 7.25
C THR A 812 58.04 49.29 8.21
N THR A 813 57.17 50.32 8.27
CA THR A 813 57.28 51.24 9.44
C THR A 813 55.95 51.99 9.78
N LYS A 814 54.81 51.51 9.29
CA LYS A 814 53.50 52.22 9.46
C LYS A 814 52.65 51.69 10.63
N ASP A 815 52.86 50.47 11.05
CA ASP A 815 51.85 49.82 11.91
C ASP A 815 51.90 50.17 13.40
N THR A 816 52.96 50.75 13.91
CA THR A 816 53.07 51.00 15.35
C THR A 816 52.69 52.43 15.80
N VAL A 817 52.61 53.35 14.88
CA VAL A 817 52.16 54.71 15.18
C VAL A 817 50.67 54.93 14.88
N GLU A 818 50.15 54.23 13.94
CA GLU A 818 48.69 54.24 13.60
C GLU A 818 47.84 53.66 14.72
N THR A 819 48.24 52.52 15.35
CA THR A 819 47.49 51.86 16.44
C THR A 819 47.37 52.69 17.70
N SER A 820 48.40 53.44 18.08
CA SER A 820 48.35 54.24 19.35
C SER A 820 47.56 55.55 19.18
N ILE A 821 47.41 56.07 17.99
CA ILE A 821 46.60 57.27 17.67
C ILE A 821 45.17 56.89 17.54
N GLU A 822 44.85 55.72 16.94
CA GLU A 822 43.49 55.19 16.82
C GLU A 822 42.87 54.86 18.20
N GLU A 823 43.59 54.24 19.11
CA GLU A 823 43.11 53.96 20.45
C GLU A 823 42.81 55.22 21.28
N GLN A 824 43.72 56.20 21.28
CA GLN A 824 43.50 57.44 22.05
C GLN A 824 42.41 58.35 21.46
N VAL A 825 42.17 58.33 20.14
CA VAL A 825 41.11 59.09 19.48
C VAL A 825 39.77 58.39 19.69
N THR A 826 39.76 57.07 19.72
CA THR A 826 38.54 56.29 19.96
C THR A 826 38.00 56.44 21.37
N GLU A 827 38.88 56.46 22.36
CA GLU A 827 38.52 56.64 23.80
C GLU A 827 37.99 58.09 24.07
N LYS A 828 38.60 59.10 23.51
CA LYS A 828 38.10 60.47 23.60
C LYS A 828 36.81 60.73 22.87
N ALA A 829 36.61 60.12 21.71
CA ALA A 829 35.38 60.20 20.91
C ALA A 829 34.21 59.51 21.63
N LEU A 830 34.42 58.31 22.19
CA LEU A 830 33.45 57.59 23.01
C LEU A 830 32.97 58.39 24.23
N ASP A 831 33.88 59.10 24.93
CA ASP A 831 33.58 59.89 26.10
C ASP A 831 32.77 61.14 25.77
N LEU A 832 33.09 61.81 24.64
CA LEU A 832 32.35 62.97 24.13
C LEU A 832 30.93 62.59 23.65
N ILE A 833 30.78 61.43 23.00
CA ILE A 833 29.48 60.91 22.53
C ILE A 833 28.62 60.50 23.73
N LYS A 834 29.14 59.80 24.70
CA LYS A 834 28.45 59.45 25.95
C LYS A 834 28.03 60.70 26.73
N LYS A 835 28.79 61.78 26.76
CA LYS A 835 28.44 63.07 27.36
C LYS A 835 27.36 63.84 26.60
N LYS A 836 27.33 63.78 25.25
CA LYS A 836 26.30 64.41 24.45
C LYS A 836 24.96 63.63 24.40
N LEU A 837 24.99 62.31 24.52
CA LEU A 837 23.76 61.50 24.58
C LEU A 837 23.09 61.55 25.98
N LYS A 838 23.76 61.99 27.05
CA LYS A 838 23.20 62.20 28.40
C LYS A 838 22.61 63.61 28.60
N LYS A 839 22.74 64.51 27.66
CA LYS A 839 22.04 65.79 27.59
C LYS A 839 20.94 65.70 26.55
#